data_5d711cda4ca558bba529bce89fa2e91e
#
_entry.id   5d711cda4ca558bba529bce89fa2e91e
#
_cell.length_a   1.000
_cell.length_b   1.000
_cell.length_c   1.000
_cell.angle_alpha   90.00
_cell.angle_beta   90.00
_cell.angle_gamma   90.00
#
_symmetry.space_group_name_H-M   'P 1'
#
loop_
_entity.id
_entity.type
_entity.pdbx_description
1 polymer ?
#
loop_
_entity_poly.entity_id
_entity_poly.type
_entity_poly.pdbx_seq_one_letter_code
_entity_poly.pdbx_strand_id
1 'polypeptide(L)'
;MARKTLIERYRNIGISAHIDAGKTTTTERVLFYTGVSHKIGEVHDGAAVMDWMEQEQERGITITSAATTCYWKGMDSSLPEHRINIIDTPGHVDFTIEVERSMRVLDGACMVYCAVGGVQPQSETVWRQANKYGVPRLAFVNKMDRSGANFYNVYEQMRTRLRANVVPIQLPIGAEEKFEGVIDLVRMKAVYWDEASQGMKFELHDIPANLMASAQEWRAKMVESAAEATEEIMNKYLEDGDLSEVEIKQCLRIRTIAGEIVPMLCGSAFKNKGVQAMLDAVVDYLPAPTDIPAVKGELENGEMGERKANDDEPFSALAFKIMTDPFVGQLIFFRVYSGQLKAGDTVYNPIKGKKERIGRILLMHANEREEIKEVFAGDIAAAVGLKEATTGETLCDPANVITLERMIFPEPVIHIAVEPKTKVDQEKMGMALNRLAKEDPSFRVHTDLESGQTIISGMGELHLEVLVERMKREFSVEANVGAPQVAYREAIRKMVEVEGKFVKQSGGRGQFGHVWLKIEPNETGKGFEFVDAIKGGSVPREFIPAVQKGLEDTLPNGVLAGFPVVDVKVTLFDGSYHDVDSNENAFKMAASMGFKDGMRKASPVLLEPMMSVEVETPEDYTGTVMGDLSSRRGMVQGMDDMIGGGKIVKAEVPLAEMFGYSTALRSATQGRATYTMEFKHYTEAPKNVAEAVMSSRK
;
A
#
# COMPACT_ATOMS: atom_id res chain seq x y z
N MET A 1 21.91 -11.77 23.81
CA MET A 1 21.83 -13.26 23.75
C MET A 1 22.01 -13.69 22.30
N ALA A 2 22.41 -14.93 22.05
CA ALA A 2 22.47 -15.43 20.68
C ALA A 2 21.04 -15.53 20.10
N ARG A 3 20.87 -15.22 18.83
CA ARG A 3 19.65 -15.37 18.06
C ARG A 3 19.11 -16.81 18.16
N LYS A 4 17.84 -17.00 18.43
CA LYS A 4 17.22 -18.35 18.53
C LYS A 4 17.10 -19.04 17.16
N THR A 5 16.69 -18.29 16.14
CA THR A 5 16.52 -18.77 14.77
C THR A 5 17.51 -18.02 13.87
N LEU A 6 18.28 -18.75 13.05
CA LEU A 6 19.21 -18.14 12.10
C LEU A 6 18.46 -17.25 11.11
N ILE A 7 19.09 -16.16 10.68
CA ILE A 7 18.43 -15.17 9.78
C ILE A 7 18.05 -15.78 8.43
N GLU A 8 18.79 -16.75 7.94
CA GLU A 8 18.49 -17.47 6.69
C GLU A 8 17.19 -18.30 6.78
N ARG A 9 16.73 -18.56 8.00
CA ARG A 9 15.46 -19.26 8.27
C ARG A 9 14.30 -18.32 8.59
N TYR A 10 14.46 -17.03 8.35
CA TYR A 10 13.37 -16.07 8.43
C TYR A 10 12.64 -15.97 7.09
N ARG A 11 11.33 -15.76 7.15
CA ARG A 11 10.48 -15.38 6.01
C ARG A 11 9.57 -14.26 6.46
N ASN A 12 9.75 -13.08 5.89
CA ASN A 12 8.89 -11.93 6.14
C ASN A 12 7.96 -11.79 4.94
N ILE A 13 6.74 -12.26 5.07
CA ILE A 13 5.81 -12.40 3.97
C ILE A 13 4.52 -11.60 4.20
N GLY A 14 3.94 -11.14 3.09
CA GLY A 14 2.58 -10.63 3.05
C GLY A 14 1.63 -11.65 2.44
N ILE A 15 0.42 -11.72 2.98
CA ILE A 15 -0.68 -12.42 2.33
C ILE A 15 -1.60 -11.36 1.75
N SER A 16 -1.72 -11.33 0.43
CA SER A 16 -2.50 -10.34 -0.31
C SER A 16 -3.49 -11.02 -1.25
N ALA A 17 -4.66 -10.43 -1.41
CA ALA A 17 -5.70 -10.96 -2.26
C ALA A 17 -6.70 -9.87 -2.63
N HIS A 18 -7.50 -10.10 -3.67
CA HIS A 18 -8.71 -9.31 -3.85
C HIS A 18 -9.78 -9.69 -2.81
N ILE A 19 -10.83 -8.87 -2.70
CA ILE A 19 -11.97 -9.12 -1.82
C ILE A 19 -12.57 -10.49 -2.16
N ASP A 20 -12.95 -11.25 -1.14
CA ASP A 20 -13.54 -12.59 -1.28
C ASP A 20 -12.67 -13.67 -1.93
N ALA A 21 -11.37 -13.47 -2.15
CA ALA A 21 -10.47 -14.56 -2.58
C ALA A 21 -10.21 -15.61 -1.48
N GLY A 22 -10.59 -15.31 -0.24
CA GLY A 22 -10.36 -16.17 0.93
C GLY A 22 -9.03 -15.92 1.61
N LYS A 23 -8.55 -14.66 1.59
CA LYS A 23 -7.33 -14.23 2.28
C LYS A 23 -7.38 -14.59 3.77
N THR A 24 -8.36 -14.04 4.50
CA THR A 24 -8.52 -14.26 5.95
C THR A 24 -8.63 -15.75 6.27
N THR A 25 -9.42 -16.51 5.51
CA THR A 25 -9.51 -17.97 5.69
C THR A 25 -8.16 -18.65 5.51
N THR A 26 -7.35 -18.24 4.51
CA THR A 26 -6.01 -18.79 4.28
C THR A 26 -5.08 -18.45 5.45
N THR A 27 -5.10 -17.21 5.92
CA THR A 27 -4.29 -16.77 7.07
C THR A 27 -4.67 -17.51 8.34
N GLU A 28 -5.96 -17.66 8.63
CA GLU A 28 -6.44 -18.44 9.79
C GLU A 28 -5.98 -19.91 9.75
N ARG A 29 -5.96 -20.54 8.56
CA ARG A 29 -5.41 -21.91 8.40
C ARG A 29 -3.91 -21.94 8.64
N VAL A 30 -3.16 -20.91 8.20
CA VAL A 30 -1.74 -20.80 8.51
C VAL A 30 -1.51 -20.72 10.03
N LEU A 31 -2.28 -19.90 10.74
CA LEU A 31 -2.18 -19.78 12.20
C LEU A 31 -2.49 -21.09 12.91
N PHE A 32 -3.50 -21.83 12.42
CA PHE A 32 -3.87 -23.12 12.95
C PHE A 32 -2.75 -24.18 12.75
N TYR A 33 -2.23 -24.32 11.52
CA TYR A 33 -1.19 -25.33 11.23
C TYR A 33 0.15 -25.02 11.87
N THR A 34 0.43 -23.78 12.17
CA THR A 34 1.65 -23.35 12.88
C THR A 34 1.50 -23.36 14.41
N GLY A 35 0.32 -23.71 14.92
CA GLY A 35 0.05 -23.83 16.35
C GLY A 35 -0.13 -22.48 17.09
N VAL A 36 -0.24 -21.37 16.37
CA VAL A 36 -0.53 -20.04 16.95
C VAL A 36 -2.00 -20.00 17.43
N SER A 37 -2.93 -20.61 16.67
CA SER A 37 -4.31 -20.77 17.07
C SER A 37 -4.63 -22.24 17.36
N HIS A 38 -5.36 -22.50 18.44
CA HIS A 38 -5.83 -23.85 18.79
C HIS A 38 -7.18 -24.22 18.15
N LYS A 39 -7.84 -23.26 17.56
CA LYS A 39 -9.12 -23.43 16.87
C LYS A 39 -9.04 -22.78 15.49
N ILE A 40 -9.72 -23.39 14.54
CA ILE A 40 -9.93 -22.78 13.23
C ILE A 40 -10.92 -21.64 13.39
N GLY A 41 -10.48 -20.40 13.17
CA GLY A 41 -11.36 -19.23 13.10
C GLY A 41 -12.15 -19.25 11.78
N GLU A 42 -13.47 -19.20 11.86
CA GLU A 42 -14.33 -19.04 10.68
C GLU A 42 -14.75 -17.57 10.53
N VAL A 43 -14.53 -17.03 9.35
CA VAL A 43 -14.81 -15.61 9.03
C VAL A 43 -16.31 -15.32 9.18
N HIS A 44 -17.16 -16.24 8.77
CA HIS A 44 -18.62 -16.10 8.84
C HIS A 44 -19.16 -16.08 10.28
N ASP A 45 -18.43 -16.64 11.23
CA ASP A 45 -18.82 -16.68 12.64
C ASP A 45 -18.21 -15.50 13.44
N GLY A 46 -17.49 -14.59 12.78
CA GLY A 46 -16.79 -13.47 13.44
C GLY A 46 -15.66 -13.93 14.38
N ALA A 47 -15.14 -15.13 14.18
CA ALA A 47 -14.13 -15.76 15.03
C ALA A 47 -12.70 -15.68 14.47
N ALA A 48 -12.48 -14.90 13.41
CA ALA A 48 -11.17 -14.71 12.80
C ALA A 48 -10.25 -13.92 13.74
N VAL A 49 -9.06 -14.46 14.00
CA VAL A 49 -8.09 -13.90 14.95
C VAL A 49 -7.36 -12.69 14.36
N MET A 50 -7.14 -12.68 13.03
CA MET A 50 -6.43 -11.60 12.34
C MET A 50 -7.31 -10.39 12.06
N ASP A 51 -8.60 -10.57 11.85
CA ASP A 51 -9.59 -9.49 11.73
C ASP A 51 -10.06 -9.11 13.14
N TRP A 52 -9.24 -8.37 13.87
CA TRP A 52 -9.45 -8.07 15.31
C TRP A 52 -10.40 -6.90 15.56
N MET A 53 -10.65 -6.05 14.56
CA MET A 53 -11.60 -4.95 14.68
C MET A 53 -13.03 -5.46 14.49
N GLU A 54 -13.98 -4.99 15.32
CA GLU A 54 -15.40 -5.31 15.12
C GLU A 54 -15.89 -4.97 13.71
N GLN A 55 -15.43 -3.86 13.15
CA GLN A 55 -15.78 -3.44 11.79
C GLN A 55 -15.27 -4.41 10.71
N GLU A 56 -14.10 -5.01 10.90
CA GLU A 56 -13.57 -6.05 10.00
C GLU A 56 -14.44 -7.29 10.05
N GLN A 57 -14.82 -7.71 11.25
CA GLN A 57 -15.69 -8.88 11.47
C GLN A 57 -17.11 -8.67 10.94
N GLU A 58 -17.71 -7.50 11.19
CA GLU A 58 -19.05 -7.15 10.71
C GLU A 58 -19.12 -7.02 9.18
N ARG A 59 -18.09 -6.46 8.56
CA ARG A 59 -18.04 -6.22 7.12
C ARG A 59 -17.44 -7.38 6.33
N GLY A 60 -16.75 -8.30 7.00
CA GLY A 60 -16.03 -9.42 6.37
C GLY A 60 -14.84 -8.98 5.50
N ILE A 61 -14.26 -7.82 5.78
CA ILE A 61 -13.10 -7.28 5.04
C ILE A 61 -11.99 -6.89 6.01
N THR A 62 -10.74 -7.11 5.63
CA THR A 62 -9.58 -6.59 6.36
C THR A 62 -9.42 -5.10 6.05
N ILE A 63 -9.38 -4.28 7.09
CA ILE A 63 -9.23 -2.82 7.03
C ILE A 63 -7.80 -2.42 7.33
N THR A 64 -7.22 -2.98 8.40
CA THR A 64 -5.86 -2.69 8.85
C THR A 64 -4.97 -3.92 8.71
N SER A 65 -3.71 -3.71 8.32
CA SER A 65 -2.74 -4.80 8.29
C SER A 65 -2.45 -5.30 9.71
N ALA A 66 -2.45 -6.61 9.89
CA ALA A 66 -2.05 -7.27 11.14
C ALA A 66 -0.74 -8.01 10.95
N ALA A 67 0.15 -7.96 11.94
CA ALA A 67 1.42 -8.66 11.92
C ALA A 67 1.41 -9.81 12.93
N THR A 68 1.84 -10.99 12.51
CA THR A 68 1.92 -12.18 13.37
C THR A 68 3.20 -12.96 13.08
N THR A 69 3.81 -13.48 14.13
CA THR A 69 4.94 -14.39 14.03
C THR A 69 4.50 -15.82 14.27
N CYS A 70 4.90 -16.73 13.42
CA CYS A 70 4.68 -18.16 13.56
C CYS A 70 5.92 -18.97 13.18
N TYR A 71 5.91 -20.28 13.48
CA TYR A 71 7.02 -21.17 13.23
C TYR A 71 6.57 -22.37 12.39
N TRP A 72 7.40 -22.78 11.43
CA TRP A 72 7.09 -23.88 10.53
C TRP A 72 8.28 -24.82 10.35
N LYS A 73 8.00 -26.15 10.33
CA LYS A 73 9.01 -27.22 10.18
C LYS A 73 8.75 -28.11 8.96
N GLY A 74 7.86 -27.71 8.07
CA GLY A 74 7.41 -28.52 6.95
C GLY A 74 6.19 -29.39 7.26
N MET A 75 5.45 -29.78 6.23
CA MET A 75 4.28 -30.67 6.35
C MET A 75 4.62 -31.98 7.05
N ASP A 76 5.79 -32.55 6.73
CA ASP A 76 6.31 -33.81 7.28
C ASP A 76 7.28 -33.62 8.46
N SER A 77 7.43 -32.38 8.93
CA SER A 77 8.38 -31.99 9.97
C SER A 77 9.84 -32.27 9.64
N SER A 78 10.18 -32.40 8.37
CA SER A 78 11.56 -32.67 7.88
C SER A 78 12.42 -31.40 7.78
N LEU A 79 11.81 -30.23 7.72
CA LEU A 79 12.52 -28.96 7.61
C LEU A 79 13.02 -28.48 8.99
N PRO A 80 14.18 -27.82 9.05
CA PRO A 80 14.55 -27.08 10.23
C PRO A 80 13.51 -26.01 10.52
N GLU A 81 13.32 -25.67 11.78
CA GLU A 81 12.35 -24.65 12.18
C GLU A 81 12.64 -23.30 11.52
N HIS A 82 11.66 -22.80 10.76
CA HIS A 82 11.68 -21.48 10.14
C HIS A 82 10.76 -20.55 10.92
N ARG A 83 11.19 -19.30 11.08
CA ARG A 83 10.36 -18.22 11.63
C ARG A 83 9.71 -17.48 10.48
N ILE A 84 8.40 -17.44 10.47
CA ILE A 84 7.61 -16.75 9.45
C ILE A 84 6.89 -15.58 10.12
N ASN A 85 7.21 -14.36 9.69
CA ASN A 85 6.48 -13.17 10.06
C ASN A 85 5.50 -12.87 8.95
N ILE A 86 4.22 -12.86 9.27
CA ILE A 86 3.14 -12.64 8.32
C ILE A 86 2.56 -11.27 8.54
N ILE A 87 2.43 -10.48 7.48
CA ILE A 87 1.63 -9.27 7.45
C ILE A 87 0.41 -9.53 6.59
N ASP A 88 -0.76 -9.56 7.21
CA ASP A 88 -2.04 -9.66 6.52
C ASP A 88 -2.44 -8.29 6.00
N THR A 89 -2.66 -8.16 4.68
CA THR A 89 -2.89 -6.87 4.03
C THR A 89 -4.33 -6.70 3.58
N PRO A 90 -4.93 -5.49 3.68
CA PRO A 90 -6.25 -5.24 3.13
C PRO A 90 -6.34 -5.57 1.64
N GLY A 91 -7.52 -5.98 1.20
CA GLY A 91 -7.81 -6.22 -0.22
C GLY A 91 -8.57 -5.07 -0.89
N HIS A 92 -9.05 -4.08 -0.14
CA HIS A 92 -9.89 -2.99 -0.66
C HIS A 92 -9.05 -1.79 -1.11
N VAL A 93 -9.42 -1.19 -2.25
CA VAL A 93 -8.68 -0.06 -2.85
C VAL A 93 -8.61 1.19 -1.97
N ASP A 94 -9.60 1.44 -1.13
CA ASP A 94 -9.60 2.58 -0.21
C ASP A 94 -8.49 2.46 0.86
N PHE A 95 -7.98 1.24 1.08
CA PHE A 95 -6.89 0.93 2.01
C PHE A 95 -5.57 0.61 1.30
N THR A 96 -5.39 1.09 0.07
CA THR A 96 -4.17 0.87 -0.74
C THR A 96 -2.89 1.26 0.00
N ILE A 97 -2.96 2.25 0.89
CA ILE A 97 -1.82 2.68 1.69
C ILE A 97 -1.33 1.60 2.67
N GLU A 98 -2.26 0.81 3.24
CA GLU A 98 -1.90 -0.32 4.12
C GLU A 98 -1.13 -1.39 3.33
N VAL A 99 -1.57 -1.64 2.08
CA VAL A 99 -0.88 -2.57 1.18
C VAL A 99 0.51 -2.04 0.83
N GLU A 100 0.62 -0.76 0.49
CA GLU A 100 1.90 -0.14 0.13
C GLU A 100 2.90 -0.14 1.29
N ARG A 101 2.45 0.20 2.50
CA ARG A 101 3.26 0.11 3.72
C ARG A 101 3.78 -1.31 3.96
N SER A 102 2.91 -2.29 3.78
CA SER A 102 3.27 -3.70 3.94
C SER A 102 4.29 -4.14 2.89
N MET A 103 4.04 -3.85 1.61
CA MET A 103 4.95 -4.22 0.51
C MET A 103 6.36 -3.63 0.67
N ARG A 104 6.49 -2.47 1.31
CA ARG A 104 7.79 -1.83 1.56
C ARG A 104 8.67 -2.59 2.55
N VAL A 105 8.07 -3.33 3.47
CA VAL A 105 8.78 -4.00 4.57
C VAL A 105 8.82 -5.53 4.44
N LEU A 106 8.14 -6.07 3.43
CA LEU A 106 8.13 -7.51 3.14
C LEU A 106 9.33 -7.92 2.31
N ASP A 107 9.77 -9.16 2.50
CA ASP A 107 10.79 -9.80 1.66
C ASP A 107 10.15 -10.63 0.56
N GLY A 108 8.93 -11.12 0.77
CA GLY A 108 8.16 -11.86 -0.22
C GLY A 108 6.66 -11.75 0.02
N ALA A 109 5.85 -12.16 -0.94
CA ALA A 109 4.40 -12.13 -0.84
C ALA A 109 3.76 -13.42 -1.34
N CYS A 110 2.66 -13.82 -0.69
CA CYS A 110 1.76 -14.85 -1.16
C CYS A 110 0.49 -14.17 -1.70
N MET A 111 0.30 -14.28 -3.01
CA MET A 111 -0.85 -13.70 -3.71
C MET A 111 -1.94 -14.76 -3.84
N VAL A 112 -3.07 -14.54 -3.16
CA VAL A 112 -4.20 -15.48 -3.16
C VAL A 112 -5.20 -15.08 -4.25
N TYR A 113 -5.46 -15.99 -5.17
CA TYR A 113 -6.42 -15.83 -6.25
C TYR A 113 -7.64 -16.73 -6.05
N CYS A 114 -8.81 -16.26 -6.43
CA CYS A 114 -10.02 -17.10 -6.44
C CYS A 114 -10.02 -17.98 -7.71
N ALA A 115 -10.20 -19.29 -7.56
CA ALA A 115 -10.26 -20.22 -8.69
C ALA A 115 -11.45 -19.95 -9.65
N VAL A 116 -12.49 -19.26 -9.16
CA VAL A 116 -13.67 -18.86 -9.95
C VAL A 116 -13.48 -17.46 -10.54
N GLY A 117 -13.15 -16.47 -9.70
CA GLY A 117 -13.02 -15.06 -10.13
C GLY A 117 -11.71 -14.73 -10.85
N GLY A 118 -10.68 -15.55 -10.67
CA GLY A 118 -9.37 -15.33 -11.31
C GLY A 118 -8.66 -14.06 -10.88
N VAL A 119 -8.05 -13.39 -11.85
CA VAL A 119 -7.39 -12.09 -11.67
C VAL A 119 -8.43 -10.99 -11.75
N GLN A 120 -8.61 -10.27 -10.65
CA GLN A 120 -9.51 -9.13 -10.56
C GLN A 120 -8.73 -7.79 -10.54
N PRO A 121 -9.40 -6.64 -10.74
CA PRO A 121 -8.75 -5.31 -10.76
C PRO A 121 -7.88 -5.03 -9.53
N GLN A 122 -8.38 -5.39 -8.35
CA GLN A 122 -7.62 -5.24 -7.11
C GLN A 122 -6.35 -6.09 -7.10
N SER A 123 -6.39 -7.29 -7.72
CA SER A 123 -5.19 -8.11 -7.90
C SER A 123 -4.14 -7.40 -8.75
N GLU A 124 -4.56 -6.68 -9.80
CA GLU A 124 -3.65 -5.91 -10.66
C GLU A 124 -3.01 -4.75 -9.91
N THR A 125 -3.79 -4.05 -9.06
CA THR A 125 -3.26 -2.95 -8.24
C THR A 125 -2.21 -3.43 -7.25
N VAL A 126 -2.51 -4.48 -6.49
CA VAL A 126 -1.55 -5.08 -5.55
C VAL A 126 -0.32 -5.64 -6.29
N TRP A 127 -0.52 -6.21 -7.48
CA TRP A 127 0.56 -6.69 -8.34
C TRP A 127 1.50 -5.57 -8.78
N ARG A 128 0.95 -4.41 -9.19
CA ARG A 128 1.75 -3.22 -9.55
C ARG A 128 2.56 -2.71 -8.36
N GLN A 129 1.98 -2.69 -7.16
CA GLN A 129 2.69 -2.30 -5.95
C GLN A 129 3.84 -3.27 -5.62
N ALA A 130 3.60 -4.57 -5.73
CA ALA A 130 4.64 -5.57 -5.54
C ALA A 130 5.77 -5.42 -6.59
N ASN A 131 5.43 -5.07 -7.85
CA ASN A 131 6.44 -4.75 -8.87
C ASN A 131 7.25 -3.49 -8.52
N LYS A 132 6.58 -2.44 -8.03
CA LYS A 132 7.22 -1.18 -7.61
C LYS A 132 8.33 -1.42 -6.59
N TYR A 133 8.10 -2.32 -5.64
CA TYR A 133 9.03 -2.64 -4.56
C TYR A 133 9.89 -3.88 -4.84
N GLY A 134 9.78 -4.50 -6.02
CA GLY A 134 10.56 -5.68 -6.40
C GLY A 134 10.31 -6.89 -5.49
N VAL A 135 9.11 -7.04 -4.94
CA VAL A 135 8.78 -8.12 -3.99
C VAL A 135 8.59 -9.45 -4.73
N PRO A 136 9.39 -10.49 -4.46
CA PRO A 136 9.19 -11.85 -4.95
C PRO A 136 7.86 -12.43 -4.50
N ARG A 137 7.24 -13.26 -5.34
CA ARG A 137 5.86 -13.73 -5.12
C ARG A 137 5.66 -15.21 -5.36
N LEU A 138 4.71 -15.77 -4.59
CA LEU A 138 4.02 -17.02 -4.87
C LEU A 138 2.56 -16.71 -5.25
N ALA A 139 1.96 -17.54 -6.08
CA ALA A 139 0.54 -17.50 -6.38
C ALA A 139 -0.15 -18.74 -5.78
N PHE A 140 -1.20 -18.51 -4.98
CA PHE A 140 -2.02 -19.57 -4.43
C PHE A 140 -3.45 -19.45 -4.95
N VAL A 141 -3.87 -20.40 -5.78
CA VAL A 141 -5.23 -20.47 -6.33
C VAL A 141 -6.13 -21.16 -5.33
N ASN A 142 -6.90 -20.39 -4.61
CA ASN A 142 -7.80 -20.80 -3.55
C ASN A 142 -9.21 -21.05 -4.07
N LYS A 143 -10.04 -21.69 -3.26
CA LYS A 143 -11.45 -22.01 -3.56
C LYS A 143 -11.62 -22.99 -4.73
N MET A 144 -10.70 -23.94 -4.87
CA MET A 144 -10.81 -25.00 -5.88
C MET A 144 -12.04 -25.89 -5.72
N ASP A 145 -12.69 -25.85 -4.54
CA ASP A 145 -13.92 -26.56 -4.20
C ASP A 145 -15.21 -25.86 -4.66
N ARG A 146 -15.12 -24.62 -5.14
CA ARG A 146 -16.29 -23.85 -5.56
C ARG A 146 -16.74 -24.20 -6.98
N SER A 147 -18.05 -24.14 -7.23
CA SER A 147 -18.60 -24.29 -8.59
C SER A 147 -18.03 -23.25 -9.54
N GLY A 148 -17.57 -23.66 -10.70
CA GLY A 148 -16.88 -22.83 -11.68
C GLY A 148 -15.38 -22.68 -11.46
N ALA A 149 -14.80 -23.38 -10.48
CA ALA A 149 -13.35 -23.31 -10.21
C ALA A 149 -12.53 -23.85 -11.39
N ASN A 150 -11.57 -23.06 -11.86
CA ASN A 150 -10.71 -23.43 -12.98
C ASN A 150 -9.27 -22.89 -12.80
N PHE A 151 -8.37 -23.77 -12.41
CA PHE A 151 -6.95 -23.48 -12.19
C PHE A 151 -6.24 -22.94 -13.45
N TYR A 152 -6.45 -23.61 -14.58
CA TYR A 152 -5.78 -23.26 -15.84
C TYR A 152 -6.18 -21.92 -16.38
N ASN A 153 -7.40 -21.53 -16.10
CA ASN A 153 -7.91 -20.23 -16.44
C ASN A 153 -7.24 -19.11 -15.63
N VAL A 154 -7.07 -19.29 -14.32
CA VAL A 154 -6.32 -18.34 -13.49
C VAL A 154 -4.88 -18.23 -13.98
N TYR A 155 -4.26 -19.35 -14.36
CA TYR A 155 -2.92 -19.38 -14.97
C TYR A 155 -2.85 -18.49 -16.23
N GLU A 156 -3.78 -18.64 -17.18
CA GLU A 156 -3.80 -17.82 -18.39
C GLU A 156 -4.09 -16.34 -18.11
N GLN A 157 -4.97 -16.02 -17.15
CA GLN A 157 -5.22 -14.64 -16.75
C GLN A 157 -4.00 -14.00 -16.11
N MET A 158 -3.26 -14.70 -15.28
CA MET A 158 -2.02 -14.17 -14.70
C MET A 158 -0.99 -13.85 -15.80
N ARG A 159 -0.87 -14.69 -16.81
CA ARG A 159 0.02 -14.46 -17.96
C ARG A 159 -0.40 -13.28 -18.80
N THR A 160 -1.68 -13.16 -19.11
CA THR A 160 -2.20 -12.16 -20.05
C THR A 160 -2.44 -10.81 -19.37
N ARG A 161 -3.09 -10.77 -18.20
CA ARG A 161 -3.47 -9.53 -17.51
C ARG A 161 -2.32 -8.99 -16.66
N LEU A 162 -1.60 -9.85 -15.91
CA LEU A 162 -0.49 -9.44 -15.06
C LEU A 162 0.87 -9.48 -15.77
N ARG A 163 0.92 -10.04 -16.98
CA ARG A 163 2.18 -10.31 -17.74
C ARG A 163 3.20 -11.06 -16.90
N ALA A 164 2.72 -11.96 -16.04
CA ALA A 164 3.53 -12.73 -15.13
C ALA A 164 4.10 -13.98 -15.83
N ASN A 165 5.36 -14.31 -15.56
CA ASN A 165 5.94 -15.58 -15.94
C ASN A 165 5.60 -16.61 -14.86
N VAL A 166 4.44 -17.23 -15.00
CA VAL A 166 3.87 -18.16 -14.01
C VAL A 166 4.38 -19.57 -14.25
N VAL A 167 4.88 -20.20 -13.20
CA VAL A 167 5.36 -21.58 -13.22
C VAL A 167 4.53 -22.42 -12.24
N PRO A 168 3.55 -23.20 -12.73
CA PRO A 168 2.84 -24.15 -11.89
C PRO A 168 3.79 -25.20 -11.31
N ILE A 169 3.82 -25.31 -9.99
CA ILE A 169 4.55 -26.33 -9.26
C ILE A 169 3.63 -27.42 -8.73
N GLN A 170 2.32 -27.18 -8.82
CA GLN A 170 1.26 -28.11 -8.48
C GLN A 170 0.17 -28.07 -9.54
N LEU A 171 -0.57 -29.18 -9.68
CA LEU A 171 -1.80 -29.24 -10.44
C LEU A 171 -2.93 -29.74 -9.54
N PRO A 172 -4.19 -29.32 -9.76
CA PRO A 172 -5.31 -29.81 -8.97
C PRO A 172 -5.68 -31.26 -9.37
N ILE A 173 -6.10 -32.05 -8.39
CA ILE A 173 -6.77 -33.33 -8.59
C ILE A 173 -8.26 -33.10 -8.46
N GLY A 174 -8.94 -33.02 -9.59
CA GLY A 174 -10.34 -32.63 -9.65
C GLY A 174 -10.55 -31.11 -9.50
N ALA A 175 -11.79 -30.69 -9.55
CA ALA A 175 -12.23 -29.34 -9.33
C ALA A 175 -13.66 -29.36 -8.79
N GLU A 176 -14.11 -28.23 -8.20
CA GLU A 176 -15.43 -28.09 -7.61
C GLU A 176 -15.66 -29.12 -6.49
N GLU A 177 -16.82 -29.76 -6.41
CA GLU A 177 -17.12 -30.78 -5.41
C GLU A 177 -16.18 -32.01 -5.48
N LYS A 178 -15.50 -32.19 -6.63
CA LYS A 178 -14.55 -33.28 -6.87
C LYS A 178 -13.11 -32.90 -6.60
N PHE A 179 -12.84 -31.75 -6.00
CA PHE A 179 -11.49 -31.35 -5.62
C PHE A 179 -11.01 -32.19 -4.43
N GLU A 180 -10.11 -33.12 -4.69
CA GLU A 180 -9.63 -34.10 -3.70
C GLU A 180 -8.25 -33.75 -3.13
N GLY A 181 -7.36 -33.21 -3.95
CA GLY A 181 -5.99 -32.95 -3.57
C GLY A 181 -5.20 -32.26 -4.68
N VAL A 182 -3.89 -32.36 -4.62
CA VAL A 182 -2.97 -31.76 -5.61
C VAL A 182 -1.92 -32.76 -6.09
N ILE A 183 -1.41 -32.53 -7.29
CA ILE A 183 -0.22 -33.19 -7.80
C ILE A 183 0.96 -32.27 -7.52
N ASP A 184 1.96 -32.75 -6.78
CA ASP A 184 3.25 -32.11 -6.61
C ASP A 184 4.13 -32.44 -7.82
N LEU A 185 4.38 -31.47 -8.68
CA LEU A 185 5.17 -31.65 -9.90
C LEU A 185 6.66 -31.78 -9.62
N VAL A 186 7.14 -31.32 -8.47
CA VAL A 186 8.55 -31.43 -8.08
C VAL A 186 8.86 -32.89 -7.69
N ARG A 187 7.99 -33.48 -6.87
CA ARG A 187 8.14 -34.88 -6.39
C ARG A 187 7.47 -35.91 -7.28
N MET A 188 6.60 -35.49 -8.20
CA MET A 188 5.73 -36.34 -9.01
C MET A 188 4.89 -37.31 -8.17
N LYS A 189 4.22 -36.76 -7.17
CA LYS A 189 3.32 -37.49 -6.26
C LYS A 189 1.99 -36.74 -6.13
N ALA A 190 0.93 -37.49 -5.89
CA ALA A 190 -0.37 -36.98 -5.50
C ALA A 190 -0.44 -36.77 -3.97
N VAL A 191 -0.94 -35.63 -3.53
CA VAL A 191 -1.07 -35.26 -2.12
C VAL A 191 -2.54 -35.15 -1.78
N TYR A 192 -3.00 -35.91 -0.77
CA TYR A 192 -4.36 -35.89 -0.26
C TYR A 192 -4.36 -35.55 1.22
N TRP A 193 -5.25 -34.66 1.64
CA TRP A 193 -5.42 -34.28 3.04
C TRP A 193 -6.64 -34.97 3.66
N ASP A 194 -6.47 -35.47 4.88
CA ASP A 194 -7.54 -36.12 5.63
C ASP A 194 -8.50 -35.08 6.23
N GLU A 195 -9.77 -35.13 5.83
CA GLU A 195 -10.80 -34.21 6.32
C GLU A 195 -11.13 -34.39 7.80
N ALA A 196 -11.07 -35.63 8.32
CA ALA A 196 -11.37 -35.94 9.72
C ALA A 196 -10.34 -35.28 10.68
N SER A 197 -9.10 -35.13 10.24
CA SER A 197 -8.05 -34.42 10.98
C SER A 197 -7.99 -32.93 10.71
N GLN A 198 -8.97 -32.35 10.02
CA GLN A 198 -8.94 -30.96 9.56
C GLN A 198 -7.69 -30.62 8.73
N GLY A 199 -7.24 -31.57 7.91
CA GLY A 199 -6.07 -31.44 7.07
C GLY A 199 -4.71 -31.58 7.80
N MET A 200 -4.68 -31.88 9.10
CA MET A 200 -3.43 -32.10 9.84
C MET A 200 -2.65 -33.31 9.34
N LYS A 201 -3.33 -34.31 8.81
CA LYS A 201 -2.73 -35.51 8.22
C LYS A 201 -2.88 -35.44 6.71
N PHE A 202 -1.84 -35.90 6.03
CA PHE A 202 -1.82 -36.03 4.57
C PHE A 202 -1.21 -37.36 4.17
N GLU A 203 -1.51 -37.79 2.96
CA GLU A 203 -0.99 -39.01 2.36
C GLU A 203 -0.41 -38.70 1.00
N LEU A 204 0.70 -39.39 0.68
CA LEU A 204 1.37 -39.34 -0.62
C LEU A 204 1.05 -40.62 -1.40
N HIS A 205 0.45 -40.45 -2.57
CA HIS A 205 0.12 -41.52 -3.48
C HIS A 205 0.78 -41.35 -4.84
N ASP A 206 0.76 -42.39 -5.65
CA ASP A 206 1.10 -42.23 -7.05
C ASP A 206 0.05 -41.41 -7.78
N ILE A 207 0.49 -40.69 -8.80
CA ILE A 207 -0.41 -39.84 -9.60
C ILE A 207 -1.44 -40.72 -10.31
N PRO A 208 -2.74 -40.38 -10.27
CA PRO A 208 -3.76 -41.11 -11.01
C PRO A 208 -3.41 -41.24 -12.48
N ALA A 209 -3.60 -42.46 -13.05
CA ALA A 209 -3.16 -42.78 -14.41
C ALA A 209 -3.73 -41.82 -15.47
N ASN A 210 -4.95 -41.33 -15.30
CA ASN A 210 -5.60 -40.37 -16.19
C ASN A 210 -4.99 -38.95 -16.12
N LEU A 211 -4.23 -38.63 -15.09
CA LEU A 211 -3.59 -37.31 -14.88
C LEU A 211 -2.07 -37.36 -15.14
N MET A 212 -1.50 -38.55 -15.29
CA MET A 212 -0.06 -38.73 -15.43
C MET A 212 0.51 -38.02 -16.66
N ALA A 213 -0.16 -38.09 -17.81
CA ALA A 213 0.29 -37.42 -19.04
C ALA A 213 0.32 -35.90 -18.86
N SER A 214 -0.70 -35.34 -18.28
CA SER A 214 -0.76 -33.88 -17.97
C SER A 214 0.32 -33.50 -16.95
N ALA A 215 0.52 -34.31 -15.91
CA ALA A 215 1.56 -34.05 -14.92
C ALA A 215 2.95 -34.06 -15.53
N GLN A 216 3.26 -34.99 -16.43
CA GLN A 216 4.53 -35.04 -17.15
C GLN A 216 4.74 -33.82 -18.05
N GLU A 217 3.71 -33.38 -18.77
CA GLU A 217 3.79 -32.18 -19.62
C GLU A 217 4.10 -30.92 -18.80
N TRP A 218 3.35 -30.72 -17.70
CA TRP A 218 3.56 -29.55 -16.85
C TRP A 218 4.88 -29.62 -16.06
N ARG A 219 5.32 -30.83 -15.66
CA ARG A 219 6.64 -31.01 -15.07
C ARG A 219 7.73 -30.60 -16.04
N ALA A 220 7.66 -31.03 -17.30
CA ALA A 220 8.66 -30.67 -18.32
C ALA A 220 8.78 -29.14 -18.46
N LYS A 221 7.64 -28.42 -18.52
CA LYS A 221 7.63 -26.95 -18.57
C LYS A 221 8.24 -26.32 -17.31
N MET A 222 7.95 -26.87 -16.13
CA MET A 222 8.52 -26.41 -14.86
C MET A 222 10.03 -26.63 -14.80
N VAL A 223 10.50 -27.82 -15.19
CA VAL A 223 11.95 -28.17 -15.19
C VAL A 223 12.71 -27.33 -16.21
N GLU A 224 12.15 -27.08 -17.39
CA GLU A 224 12.72 -26.19 -18.39
C GLU A 224 12.87 -24.78 -17.82
N SER A 225 11.81 -24.26 -17.20
CA SER A 225 11.90 -22.96 -16.52
C SER A 225 12.90 -22.95 -15.38
N ALA A 226 13.03 -24.02 -14.59
CA ALA A 226 14.04 -24.11 -13.54
C ALA A 226 15.46 -24.11 -14.12
N ALA A 227 15.68 -24.83 -15.22
CA ALA A 227 16.97 -24.94 -15.87
C ALA A 227 17.55 -23.60 -16.37
N GLU A 228 16.69 -22.62 -16.68
CA GLU A 228 17.10 -21.25 -17.07
C GLU A 228 17.78 -20.46 -15.93
N ALA A 229 17.85 -20.98 -14.71
CA ALA A 229 18.43 -20.27 -13.57
C ALA A 229 19.93 -20.02 -13.71
N THR A 230 20.68 -21.00 -14.27
CA THR A 230 22.12 -20.87 -14.48
C THR A 230 22.53 -21.65 -15.76
N GLU A 231 23.61 -21.20 -16.40
CA GLU A 231 24.15 -21.85 -17.59
C GLU A 231 24.58 -23.32 -17.32
N GLU A 232 25.13 -23.57 -16.13
CA GLU A 232 25.55 -24.92 -15.72
C GLU A 232 24.38 -25.89 -15.65
N ILE A 233 23.28 -25.48 -15.00
CA ILE A 233 22.08 -26.30 -14.88
C ILE A 233 21.37 -26.47 -16.23
N MET A 234 21.37 -25.45 -17.08
CA MET A 234 20.82 -25.54 -18.43
C MET A 234 21.56 -26.61 -19.25
N ASN A 235 22.91 -26.62 -19.22
CA ASN A 235 23.70 -27.61 -19.91
C ASN A 235 23.39 -29.02 -19.39
N LYS A 236 23.31 -29.19 -18.07
CA LYS A 236 22.94 -30.48 -17.48
C LYS A 236 21.53 -30.93 -17.92
N TYR A 237 20.56 -30.04 -17.93
CA TYR A 237 19.20 -30.35 -18.40
C TYR A 237 19.18 -30.79 -19.87
N LEU A 238 19.97 -30.12 -20.71
CA LEU A 238 20.09 -30.51 -22.15
C LEU A 238 20.75 -31.87 -22.35
N GLU A 239 21.65 -32.28 -21.45
CA GLU A 239 22.30 -33.59 -21.49
C GLU A 239 21.43 -34.70 -20.90
N ASP A 240 20.88 -34.50 -19.73
CA ASP A 240 20.17 -35.51 -18.92
C ASP A 240 18.66 -35.56 -19.16
N GLY A 241 18.06 -34.45 -19.63
CA GLY A 241 16.63 -34.31 -19.89
C GLY A 241 15.75 -34.06 -18.64
N ASP A 242 16.31 -34.10 -17.43
CA ASP A 242 15.62 -33.84 -16.16
C ASP A 242 16.61 -33.32 -15.11
N LEU A 243 16.06 -32.78 -14.01
CA LEU A 243 16.80 -32.30 -12.85
C LEU A 243 16.30 -33.00 -11.58
N SER A 244 17.16 -33.11 -10.58
CA SER A 244 16.79 -33.65 -9.26
C SER A 244 15.86 -32.68 -8.51
N GLU A 245 15.11 -33.18 -7.53
CA GLU A 245 14.23 -32.38 -6.67
C GLU A 245 14.97 -31.20 -6.03
N VAL A 246 16.19 -31.43 -5.54
CA VAL A 246 17.00 -30.38 -4.89
C VAL A 246 17.40 -29.30 -5.90
N GLU A 247 17.83 -29.68 -7.09
CA GLU A 247 18.20 -28.73 -8.15
C GLU A 247 17.00 -27.93 -8.62
N ILE A 248 15.85 -28.58 -8.84
CA ILE A 248 14.60 -27.89 -9.20
C ILE A 248 14.24 -26.83 -8.16
N LYS A 249 14.23 -27.20 -6.87
CA LYS A 249 13.91 -26.27 -5.78
C LYS A 249 14.88 -25.10 -5.70
N GLN A 250 16.18 -25.35 -5.81
CA GLN A 250 17.20 -24.30 -5.80
C GLN A 250 17.05 -23.34 -6.99
N CYS A 251 16.86 -23.88 -8.18
CA CYS A 251 16.72 -23.08 -9.39
C CYS A 251 15.43 -22.25 -9.42
N LEU A 252 14.30 -22.84 -9.03
CA LEU A 252 13.05 -22.10 -8.88
C LEU A 252 13.17 -21.01 -7.83
N ARG A 253 13.87 -21.27 -6.70
CA ARG A 253 14.14 -20.26 -5.68
C ARG A 253 14.94 -19.08 -6.23
N ILE A 254 16.05 -19.35 -6.92
CA ILE A 254 16.90 -18.30 -7.51
C ILE A 254 16.06 -17.39 -8.43
N ARG A 255 15.29 -17.99 -9.33
CA ARG A 255 14.47 -17.24 -10.29
C ARG A 255 13.29 -16.50 -9.62
N THR A 256 12.71 -17.08 -8.58
CA THR A 256 11.64 -16.44 -7.80
C THR A 256 12.15 -15.21 -7.07
N ILE A 257 13.31 -15.33 -6.42
CA ILE A 257 13.95 -14.20 -5.70
C ILE A 257 14.37 -13.10 -6.68
N ALA A 258 14.85 -13.47 -7.87
CA ALA A 258 15.14 -12.51 -8.93
C ALA A 258 13.90 -11.83 -9.53
N GLY A 259 12.70 -12.29 -9.18
CA GLY A 259 11.43 -11.77 -9.72
C GLY A 259 11.14 -12.20 -11.17
N GLU A 260 11.87 -13.19 -11.70
CA GLU A 260 11.73 -13.67 -13.07
C GLU A 260 10.55 -14.62 -13.27
N ILE A 261 10.19 -15.37 -12.24
CA ILE A 261 9.08 -16.31 -12.23
C ILE A 261 8.22 -16.18 -11.00
N VAL A 262 7.00 -16.71 -11.09
CA VAL A 262 6.04 -16.81 -9.98
C VAL A 262 5.58 -18.26 -9.85
N PRO A 263 6.06 -19.00 -8.85
CA PRO A 263 5.56 -20.36 -8.57
C PRO A 263 4.08 -20.32 -8.24
N MET A 264 3.29 -21.22 -8.83
CA MET A 264 1.86 -21.28 -8.70
C MET A 264 1.42 -22.61 -8.08
N LEU A 265 0.59 -22.48 -7.03
CA LEU A 265 0.00 -23.57 -6.28
C LEU A 265 -1.52 -23.47 -6.29
N CYS A 266 -2.19 -24.50 -5.80
CA CYS A 266 -3.64 -24.49 -5.67
C CYS A 266 -4.11 -25.20 -4.39
N GLY A 267 -5.36 -24.91 -3.99
CA GLY A 267 -5.96 -25.52 -2.83
C GLY A 267 -7.36 -24.97 -2.53
N SER A 268 -7.88 -25.39 -1.39
CA SER A 268 -9.07 -24.84 -0.76
C SER A 268 -8.80 -24.65 0.72
N ALA A 269 -8.58 -23.42 1.14
CA ALA A 269 -8.40 -23.09 2.56
C ALA A 269 -9.62 -23.48 3.39
N PHE A 270 -10.83 -23.28 2.86
CA PHE A 270 -12.08 -23.67 3.51
C PHE A 270 -12.16 -25.18 3.75
N LYS A 271 -11.73 -26.00 2.81
CA LYS A 271 -11.68 -27.48 2.89
C LYS A 271 -10.40 -28.01 3.54
N ASN A 272 -9.53 -27.13 4.07
CA ASN A 272 -8.29 -27.51 4.72
C ASN A 272 -7.31 -28.28 3.81
N LYS A 273 -7.27 -27.95 2.51
CA LYS A 273 -6.44 -28.60 1.50
C LYS A 273 -5.46 -27.62 0.85
N GLY A 274 -4.18 -27.91 0.85
CA GLY A 274 -3.14 -27.20 0.12
C GLY A 274 -2.43 -26.06 0.89
N VAL A 275 -2.94 -25.57 2.02
CA VAL A 275 -2.31 -24.45 2.76
C VAL A 275 -0.97 -24.85 3.37
N GLN A 276 -0.81 -26.06 3.85
CA GLN A 276 0.47 -26.56 4.38
C GLN A 276 1.52 -26.66 3.27
N ALA A 277 1.13 -27.12 2.08
CA ALA A 277 2.02 -27.14 0.91
C ALA A 277 2.41 -25.74 0.46
N MET A 278 1.52 -24.76 0.63
CA MET A 278 1.85 -23.34 0.42
C MET A 278 2.90 -22.85 1.45
N LEU A 279 2.81 -23.26 2.71
CA LEU A 279 3.82 -22.93 3.72
C LEU A 279 5.20 -23.55 3.39
N ASP A 280 5.24 -24.78 2.89
CA ASP A 280 6.47 -25.40 2.39
C ASP A 280 7.05 -24.60 1.22
N ALA A 281 6.21 -24.16 0.28
CA ALA A 281 6.63 -23.33 -0.84
C ALA A 281 7.14 -21.94 -0.39
N VAL A 282 6.57 -21.35 0.65
CA VAL A 282 7.08 -20.11 1.27
C VAL A 282 8.51 -20.31 1.76
N VAL A 283 8.78 -21.42 2.43
CA VAL A 283 10.13 -21.77 2.91
C VAL A 283 11.07 -22.04 1.75
N ASP A 284 10.63 -22.82 0.77
CA ASP A 284 11.48 -23.29 -0.34
C ASP A 284 11.81 -22.16 -1.33
N TYR A 285 10.89 -21.25 -1.65
CA TYR A 285 11.02 -20.35 -2.80
C TYR A 285 11.08 -18.85 -2.43
N LEU A 286 10.52 -18.40 -1.31
CA LEU A 286 10.60 -17.00 -0.93
C LEU A 286 11.90 -16.66 -0.20
N PRO A 287 12.39 -15.42 -0.31
CA PRO A 287 13.68 -15.03 0.24
C PRO A 287 13.68 -14.96 1.77
N ALA A 288 14.86 -15.21 2.33
CA ALA A 288 15.23 -14.75 3.66
C ALA A 288 15.70 -13.27 3.60
N PRO A 289 15.80 -12.55 4.72
CA PRO A 289 16.34 -11.19 4.74
C PRO A 289 17.75 -11.06 4.16
N THR A 290 18.53 -12.14 4.19
CA THR A 290 19.89 -12.20 3.63
C THR A 290 19.93 -12.41 2.12
N ASP A 291 18.83 -12.83 1.51
CA ASP A 291 18.75 -13.07 0.06
C ASP A 291 18.37 -11.81 -0.73
N ILE A 292 17.88 -10.77 -0.05
CA ILE A 292 17.51 -9.50 -0.66
C ILE A 292 18.69 -8.52 -0.65
N PRO A 293 18.72 -7.56 -1.59
CA PRO A 293 19.76 -6.54 -1.61
C PRO A 293 19.81 -5.75 -0.30
N ALA A 294 21.01 -5.27 0.06
CA ALA A 294 21.19 -4.37 1.20
C ALA A 294 20.29 -3.13 1.06
N VAL A 295 19.67 -2.72 2.17
CA VAL A 295 18.82 -1.53 2.16
C VAL A 295 19.68 -0.28 1.98
N LYS A 296 19.25 0.61 1.10
CA LYS A 296 19.92 1.87 0.80
C LYS A 296 19.32 3.04 1.59
N GLY A 297 20.15 4.04 1.85
CA GLY A 297 19.71 5.25 2.53
C GLY A 297 20.75 6.35 2.42
N GLU A 298 20.36 7.57 2.77
CA GLU A 298 21.21 8.74 2.79
C GLU A 298 21.94 8.85 4.14
N LEU A 299 23.25 9.00 4.10
CA LEU A 299 24.10 9.23 5.26
C LEU A 299 24.09 10.72 5.67
N GLU A 300 24.61 11.07 6.86
CA GLU A 300 24.69 12.45 7.33
C GLU A 300 25.46 13.41 6.39
N ASN A 301 26.39 12.88 5.62
CA ASN A 301 27.16 13.67 4.63
C ASN A 301 26.44 13.84 3.28
N GLY A 302 25.21 13.34 3.14
CA GLY A 302 24.43 13.39 1.90
C GLY A 302 24.80 12.33 0.86
N GLU A 303 25.74 11.43 1.16
CA GLU A 303 26.10 10.32 0.30
C GLU A 303 25.14 9.14 0.49
N MET A 304 24.95 8.33 -0.55
CA MET A 304 24.19 7.10 -0.44
C MET A 304 25.01 6.01 0.24
N GLY A 305 24.49 5.47 1.32
CA GLY A 305 25.02 4.32 2.03
C GLY A 305 24.09 3.11 1.93
N GLU A 306 24.58 1.98 2.41
CA GLU A 306 23.78 0.75 2.47
C GLU A 306 23.97 0.06 3.83
N ARG A 307 22.99 -0.77 4.21
CA ARG A 307 23.01 -1.65 5.39
C ARG A 307 22.66 -3.06 4.98
N LYS A 308 23.51 -4.00 5.31
CA LYS A 308 23.28 -5.44 5.08
C LYS A 308 22.42 -6.03 6.19
N ALA A 309 21.67 -7.07 5.89
CA ALA A 309 20.89 -7.81 6.88
C ALA A 309 21.84 -8.68 7.75
N ASN A 310 22.52 -8.03 8.69
CA ASN A 310 23.49 -8.64 9.60
C ASN A 310 23.37 -7.99 10.98
N ASP A 311 23.46 -8.80 12.04
CA ASP A 311 23.34 -8.36 13.43
C ASP A 311 24.52 -7.51 13.90
N ASP A 312 25.69 -7.65 13.27
CA ASP A 312 26.92 -6.89 13.59
C ASP A 312 26.99 -5.52 12.90
N GLU A 313 26.09 -5.23 11.99
CA GLU A 313 25.95 -3.91 11.34
C GLU A 313 25.36 -2.88 12.31
N PRO A 314 25.58 -1.57 12.09
CA PRO A 314 24.85 -0.54 12.84
C PRO A 314 23.34 -0.70 12.71
N PHE A 315 22.62 -0.48 13.81
CA PHE A 315 21.16 -0.60 13.81
C PHE A 315 20.49 0.35 12.82
N SER A 316 19.60 -0.20 12.01
CA SER A 316 18.65 0.57 11.19
C SER A 316 17.33 -0.15 11.07
N ALA A 317 16.25 0.60 11.17
CA ALA A 317 14.89 0.12 11.09
C ALA A 317 13.97 1.15 10.45
N LEU A 318 12.86 0.69 9.88
CA LEU A 318 11.81 1.53 9.34
C LEU A 318 10.52 1.35 10.16
N ALA A 319 9.99 2.44 10.69
CA ALA A 319 8.66 2.48 11.29
C ALA A 319 7.62 2.46 10.16
N PHE A 320 6.80 1.41 10.07
CA PHE A 320 5.88 1.27 8.95
C PHE A 320 4.40 1.34 9.32
N LYS A 321 4.08 1.21 10.61
CA LYS A 321 2.70 1.30 11.10
C LYS A 321 2.67 1.83 12.51
N ILE A 322 1.66 2.65 12.79
CA ILE A 322 1.32 3.11 14.14
C ILE A 322 -0.07 2.61 14.48
N MET A 323 -0.26 2.15 15.69
CA MET A 323 -1.54 1.72 16.23
C MET A 323 -1.70 2.28 17.64
N THR A 324 -2.88 2.74 17.98
CA THR A 324 -3.21 3.15 19.34
C THR A 324 -3.85 1.97 20.07
N ASP A 325 -3.25 1.57 21.17
CA ASP A 325 -3.73 0.50 22.02
C ASP A 325 -4.32 1.07 23.31
N PRO A 326 -5.49 0.59 23.77
CA PRO A 326 -6.14 1.11 24.98
C PRO A 326 -5.31 0.91 26.26
N PHE A 327 -4.47 -0.12 26.31
CA PHE A 327 -3.75 -0.53 27.53
C PHE A 327 -2.29 -0.05 27.57
N VAL A 328 -1.62 -0.05 26.42
CA VAL A 328 -0.18 0.30 26.34
C VAL A 328 0.08 1.63 25.63
N GLY A 329 -0.95 2.25 25.08
CA GLY A 329 -0.85 3.51 24.37
C GLY A 329 -0.38 3.32 22.93
N GLN A 330 0.52 4.18 22.44
CA GLN A 330 1.00 4.13 21.07
C GLN A 330 1.98 2.97 20.85
N LEU A 331 1.66 2.12 19.88
CA LEU A 331 2.50 1.03 19.38
C LEU A 331 3.06 1.44 18.01
N ILE A 332 4.36 1.39 17.85
CA ILE A 332 5.04 1.66 16.58
C ILE A 332 5.64 0.36 16.07
N PHE A 333 5.07 -0.15 14.98
CA PHE A 333 5.59 -1.33 14.29
C PHE A 333 6.78 -0.93 13.44
N PHE A 334 7.85 -1.69 13.54
CA PHE A 334 9.07 -1.44 12.80
C PHE A 334 9.70 -2.73 12.27
N ARG A 335 10.33 -2.61 11.11
CA ARG A 335 11.16 -3.66 10.50
C ARG A 335 12.63 -3.32 10.74
N VAL A 336 13.37 -4.24 11.34
CA VAL A 336 14.83 -4.14 11.49
C VAL A 336 15.51 -4.61 10.20
N TYR A 337 16.28 -3.73 9.57
CA TYR A 337 17.06 -4.06 8.38
C TYR A 337 18.48 -4.47 8.69
N SER A 338 19.10 -3.89 9.74
CA SER A 338 20.46 -4.18 10.15
C SER A 338 20.63 -4.01 11.65
N GLY A 339 21.63 -4.68 12.19
CA GLY A 339 22.02 -4.56 13.60
C GLY A 339 21.05 -5.19 14.58
N GLN A 340 21.20 -4.85 15.82
CA GLN A 340 20.40 -5.31 16.96
C GLN A 340 20.01 -4.13 17.85
N LEU A 341 18.91 -4.28 18.57
CA LEU A 341 18.39 -3.27 19.49
C LEU A 341 17.81 -3.93 20.73
N LYS A 342 18.09 -3.38 21.91
CA LYS A 342 17.55 -3.85 23.19
C LYS A 342 16.50 -2.90 23.74
N ALA A 343 15.58 -3.44 24.50
CA ALA A 343 14.64 -2.63 25.25
C ALA A 343 15.42 -1.68 26.20
N GLY A 344 15.06 -0.40 26.19
CA GLY A 344 15.76 0.64 26.92
C GLY A 344 16.85 1.38 26.14
N ASP A 345 17.25 0.89 24.97
CA ASP A 345 18.23 1.58 24.12
C ASP A 345 17.67 2.88 23.53
N THR A 346 18.59 3.75 23.12
CA THR A 346 18.27 5.00 22.45
C THR A 346 18.46 4.86 20.95
N VAL A 347 17.46 5.25 20.18
CA VAL A 347 17.48 5.34 18.72
C VAL A 347 17.46 6.80 18.28
N TYR A 348 17.92 7.06 17.07
CA TYR A 348 17.87 8.36 16.45
C TYR A 348 16.89 8.36 15.28
N ASN A 349 16.03 9.38 15.24
CA ASN A 349 15.15 9.65 14.13
C ASN A 349 15.75 10.79 13.31
N PRO A 350 16.41 10.50 12.16
CA PRO A 350 17.12 11.51 11.37
C PRO A 350 16.17 12.54 10.73
N ILE A 351 14.92 12.17 10.50
CA ILE A 351 13.91 13.04 9.88
C ILE A 351 13.46 14.13 10.86
N LYS A 352 13.27 13.75 12.13
CA LYS A 352 12.90 14.69 13.21
C LYS A 352 14.10 15.34 13.89
N GLY A 353 15.31 14.84 13.63
CA GLY A 353 16.53 15.28 14.33
C GLY A 353 16.51 14.99 15.83
N LYS A 354 15.80 13.95 16.26
CA LYS A 354 15.57 13.65 17.68
C LYS A 354 16.04 12.25 18.08
N LYS A 355 16.58 12.16 19.28
CA LYS A 355 16.84 10.88 19.96
C LYS A 355 15.62 10.48 20.78
N GLU A 356 15.23 9.22 20.69
CA GLU A 356 14.13 8.65 21.46
C GLU A 356 14.57 7.36 22.14
N ARG A 357 14.01 7.09 23.30
CA ARG A 357 14.27 5.85 24.03
C ARG A 357 13.17 4.84 23.78
N ILE A 358 13.55 3.63 23.41
CA ILE A 358 12.63 2.48 23.32
C ILE A 358 12.30 2.00 24.72
N GLY A 359 11.02 2.01 25.10
CA GLY A 359 10.60 1.52 26.42
C GLY A 359 10.57 -0.01 26.44
N ARG A 360 9.59 -0.59 25.76
CA ARG A 360 9.40 -2.04 25.62
C ARG A 360 9.36 -2.42 24.16
N ILE A 361 9.75 -3.67 23.87
CA ILE A 361 9.65 -4.26 22.55
C ILE A 361 8.69 -5.43 22.65
N LEU A 362 7.70 -5.48 21.74
CA LEU A 362 6.66 -6.50 21.72
C LEU A 362 6.74 -7.29 20.43
N LEU A 363 6.69 -8.60 20.53
CA LEU A 363 6.42 -9.49 19.42
C LEU A 363 4.93 -9.74 19.37
N MET A 364 4.35 -9.63 18.18
CA MET A 364 2.91 -9.81 17.99
C MET A 364 2.61 -11.23 17.53
N HIS A 365 1.67 -11.89 18.20
CA HIS A 365 1.13 -13.18 17.84
C HIS A 365 -0.40 -13.01 17.68
N ALA A 366 -0.80 -12.47 16.54
CA ALA A 366 -2.19 -12.06 16.30
C ALA A 366 -2.69 -11.09 17.39
N ASN A 367 -3.56 -11.52 18.30
CA ASN A 367 -4.10 -10.70 19.40
C ASN A 367 -3.25 -10.74 20.69
N GLU A 368 -2.28 -11.66 20.76
CA GLU A 368 -1.41 -11.79 21.93
C GLU A 368 -0.12 -11.00 21.73
N ARG A 369 0.45 -10.53 22.82
CA ARG A 369 1.68 -9.74 22.85
C ARG A 369 2.69 -10.41 23.76
N GLU A 370 3.85 -10.70 23.22
CA GLU A 370 4.99 -11.20 23.99
C GLU A 370 6.02 -10.09 24.13
N GLU A 371 6.37 -9.75 25.38
CA GLU A 371 7.44 -8.79 25.63
C GLU A 371 8.80 -9.47 25.44
N ILE A 372 9.59 -8.92 24.51
CA ILE A 372 10.93 -9.42 24.20
C ILE A 372 12.00 -8.40 24.59
N LYS A 373 13.20 -8.89 24.91
CA LYS A 373 14.28 -8.04 25.41
C LYS A 373 15.09 -7.38 24.30
N GLU A 374 15.16 -8.00 23.14
CA GLU A 374 16.00 -7.57 22.03
C GLU A 374 15.43 -8.02 20.69
N VAL A 375 15.74 -7.27 19.65
CA VAL A 375 15.44 -7.59 18.24
C VAL A 375 16.72 -7.56 17.42
N PHE A 376 16.69 -8.28 16.30
CA PHE A 376 17.80 -8.53 15.40
C PHE A 376 17.46 -8.16 13.97
N ALA A 377 18.47 -8.10 13.08
CA ALA A 377 18.25 -7.89 11.66
C ALA A 377 17.22 -8.89 11.10
N GLY A 378 16.26 -8.40 10.33
CA GLY A 378 15.15 -9.20 9.80
C GLY A 378 13.92 -9.30 10.69
N ASP A 379 13.97 -8.85 11.94
CA ASP A 379 12.81 -8.87 12.82
C ASP A 379 11.75 -7.83 12.44
N ILE A 380 10.49 -8.19 12.67
CA ILE A 380 9.34 -7.28 12.69
C ILE A 380 8.80 -7.30 14.13
N ALA A 381 8.72 -6.14 14.75
CA ALA A 381 8.29 -6.00 16.13
C ALA A 381 7.55 -4.66 16.33
N ALA A 382 6.97 -4.49 17.51
CA ALA A 382 6.35 -3.22 17.92
C ALA A 382 7.12 -2.61 19.11
N ALA A 383 7.31 -1.30 19.10
CA ALA A 383 7.90 -0.53 20.15
C ALA A 383 6.87 0.28 20.93
N VAL A 384 7.02 0.31 22.23
CA VAL A 384 6.31 1.20 23.16
C VAL A 384 7.28 2.25 23.68
N GLY A 385 6.82 3.50 23.78
CA GLY A 385 7.62 4.57 24.39
C GLY A 385 8.18 5.59 23.41
N LEU A 386 8.10 5.34 22.10
CA LEU A 386 8.40 6.33 21.07
C LEU A 386 7.25 7.33 20.96
N LYS A 387 7.55 8.63 20.95
CA LYS A 387 6.54 9.69 20.99
C LYS A 387 6.49 10.50 19.68
N GLU A 388 7.62 10.65 19.03
CA GLU A 388 7.81 11.54 17.88
C GLU A 388 7.82 10.80 16.55
N ALA A 389 8.21 9.51 16.56
CA ALA A 389 8.28 8.72 15.34
C ALA A 389 6.92 8.56 14.69
N THR A 390 6.87 8.74 13.37
CA THR A 390 5.68 8.58 12.52
C THR A 390 5.90 7.49 11.46
N THR A 391 4.82 7.07 10.80
CA THR A 391 4.89 6.06 9.75
C THR A 391 5.79 6.51 8.60
N GLY A 392 6.68 5.62 8.15
CA GLY A 392 7.63 5.87 7.06
C GLY A 392 8.94 6.48 7.52
N GLU A 393 9.15 6.71 8.84
CA GLU A 393 10.39 7.29 9.37
C GLU A 393 11.40 6.22 9.76
N THR A 394 12.66 6.59 9.65
CA THR A 394 13.80 5.74 10.01
C THR A 394 14.11 5.84 11.50
N LEU A 395 14.44 4.72 12.10
CA LEU A 395 15.03 4.62 13.42
C LEU A 395 16.43 3.99 13.25
N CYS A 396 17.48 4.68 13.68
CA CYS A 396 18.85 4.20 13.50
C CYS A 396 19.73 4.41 14.71
N ASP A 397 20.94 3.83 14.64
CA ASP A 397 21.99 4.04 15.63
C ASP A 397 22.40 5.53 15.63
N PRO A 398 22.39 6.21 16.79
CA PRO A 398 22.81 7.60 16.91
C PRO A 398 24.27 7.88 16.52
N ALA A 399 25.13 6.86 16.50
CA ALA A 399 26.55 6.98 16.13
C ALA A 399 26.79 6.72 14.63
N ASN A 400 25.86 6.08 13.95
CA ASN A 400 25.97 5.69 12.54
C ASN A 400 24.68 6.02 11.80
N VAL A 401 24.39 7.30 11.66
CA VAL A 401 23.11 7.79 11.13
C VAL A 401 22.95 7.43 9.65
N ILE A 402 21.76 6.93 9.33
CA ILE A 402 21.29 6.69 7.97
C ILE A 402 19.79 7.00 7.90
N THR A 403 19.36 7.64 6.81
CA THR A 403 17.95 7.85 6.51
C THR A 403 17.55 6.91 5.39
N LEU A 404 16.78 5.89 5.71
CA LEU A 404 16.28 4.93 4.73
C LEU A 404 15.29 5.62 3.79
N GLU A 405 15.11 5.08 2.59
CA GLU A 405 14.17 5.61 1.61
C GLU A 405 12.76 5.76 2.21
N ARG A 406 12.20 6.95 2.06
CA ARG A 406 10.88 7.29 2.62
C ARG A 406 9.75 6.63 1.83
N MET A 407 8.69 6.30 2.54
CA MET A 407 7.42 5.96 1.92
C MET A 407 6.75 7.23 1.38
N ILE A 408 6.29 7.19 0.14
CA ILE A 408 5.50 8.25 -0.49
C ILE A 408 4.04 7.86 -0.35
N PHE A 409 3.27 8.70 0.32
CA PHE A 409 1.84 8.46 0.53
C PHE A 409 1.01 9.28 -0.46
N PRO A 410 -0.07 8.71 -1.02
CA PRO A 410 -0.96 9.43 -1.91
C PRO A 410 -1.70 10.55 -1.17
N GLU A 411 -1.97 11.64 -1.87
CA GLU A 411 -2.78 12.73 -1.33
C GLU A 411 -4.27 12.33 -1.33
N PRO A 412 -5.03 12.75 -0.29
CA PRO A 412 -6.45 12.49 -0.21
C PRO A 412 -7.23 13.10 -1.38
N VAL A 413 -8.30 12.44 -1.80
CA VAL A 413 -9.11 12.85 -2.95
C VAL A 413 -10.53 13.28 -2.59
N ILE A 414 -11.02 12.95 -1.39
CA ILE A 414 -12.32 13.41 -0.90
C ILE A 414 -12.20 14.09 0.47
N HIS A 415 -13.15 14.98 0.75
CA HIS A 415 -13.27 15.70 2.00
C HIS A 415 -14.69 15.57 2.56
N ILE A 416 -14.81 15.50 3.87
CA ILE A 416 -16.09 15.67 4.57
C ILE A 416 -15.92 16.61 5.75
N ALA A 417 -16.95 17.40 6.03
CA ALA A 417 -17.02 18.19 7.25
C ALA A 417 -17.51 17.30 8.39
N VAL A 418 -16.88 17.40 9.55
CA VAL A 418 -17.31 16.72 10.77
C VAL A 418 -17.52 17.75 11.89
N GLU A 419 -18.67 17.66 12.55
CA GLU A 419 -19.03 18.56 13.63
C GLU A 419 -19.39 17.75 14.88
N PRO A 420 -18.84 18.08 16.05
CA PRO A 420 -19.20 17.38 17.29
C PRO A 420 -20.65 17.65 17.64
N LYS A 421 -21.38 16.65 18.13
CA LYS A 421 -22.78 16.83 18.56
C LYS A 421 -22.91 17.67 19.83
N THR A 422 -21.90 17.63 20.70
CA THR A 422 -21.88 18.37 21.96
C THR A 422 -20.53 19.08 22.16
N LYS A 423 -20.51 20.09 23.07
CA LYS A 423 -19.23 20.75 23.44
C LYS A 423 -18.22 19.81 24.09
N VAL A 424 -18.69 18.80 24.83
CA VAL A 424 -17.81 17.79 25.43
C VAL A 424 -17.14 16.91 24.35
N ASP A 425 -17.87 16.65 23.26
CA ASP A 425 -17.35 15.88 22.15
C ASP A 425 -16.29 16.64 21.35
N GLN A 426 -16.26 17.99 21.43
CA GLN A 426 -15.31 18.80 20.66
C GLN A 426 -13.85 18.53 21.04
N GLU A 427 -13.53 18.50 22.34
CA GLU A 427 -12.17 18.21 22.81
C GLU A 427 -11.79 16.76 22.53
N LYS A 428 -12.73 15.83 22.78
CA LYS A 428 -12.53 14.39 22.49
C LYS A 428 -12.35 14.15 21.00
N MET A 429 -13.11 14.84 20.14
CA MET A 429 -13.00 14.74 18.69
C MET A 429 -11.62 15.17 18.19
N GLY A 430 -11.10 16.30 18.69
CA GLY A 430 -9.76 16.76 18.36
C GLY A 430 -8.68 15.75 18.74
N MET A 431 -8.77 15.15 19.91
CA MET A 431 -7.85 14.10 20.36
C MET A 431 -7.97 12.83 19.51
N ALA A 432 -9.20 12.38 19.20
CA ALA A 432 -9.46 11.21 18.38
C ALA A 432 -8.92 11.38 16.95
N LEU A 433 -9.25 12.50 16.31
CA LEU A 433 -8.78 12.82 14.95
C LEU A 433 -7.25 12.92 14.87
N ASN A 434 -6.59 13.52 15.87
CA ASN A 434 -5.14 13.59 15.91
C ASN A 434 -4.48 12.20 16.06
N ARG A 435 -5.11 11.30 16.83
CA ARG A 435 -4.62 9.91 16.94
C ARG A 435 -4.79 9.14 15.65
N LEU A 436 -5.96 9.21 15.03
CA LEU A 436 -6.24 8.57 13.74
C LEU A 436 -5.32 9.10 12.62
N ALA A 437 -5.04 10.41 12.60
CA ALA A 437 -4.10 11.00 11.64
C ALA A 437 -2.64 10.57 11.84
N LYS A 438 -2.25 10.20 13.07
CA LYS A 438 -0.93 9.59 13.31
C LYS A 438 -0.84 8.14 12.82
N GLU A 439 -1.95 7.40 12.90
CA GLU A 439 -2.02 6.01 12.45
C GLU A 439 -2.03 5.92 10.92
N ASP A 440 -2.74 6.83 10.26
CA ASP A 440 -2.95 6.82 8.82
C ASP A 440 -2.42 8.10 8.16
N PRO A 441 -1.28 8.04 7.47
CA PRO A 441 -0.69 9.18 6.78
C PRO A 441 -1.50 9.71 5.58
N SER A 442 -2.45 8.92 5.03
CA SER A 442 -3.37 9.38 3.97
C SER A 442 -4.59 10.11 4.50
N PHE A 443 -4.80 10.07 5.82
CA PHE A 443 -5.86 10.80 6.50
C PHE A 443 -5.37 12.17 6.93
N ARG A 444 -6.05 13.22 6.48
CA ARG A 444 -5.74 14.61 6.82
C ARG A 444 -6.87 15.23 7.61
N VAL A 445 -6.50 16.06 8.56
CA VAL A 445 -7.44 16.86 9.37
C VAL A 445 -7.02 18.31 9.33
N HIS A 446 -7.93 19.20 8.98
CA HIS A 446 -7.69 20.64 9.07
C HIS A 446 -8.98 21.37 9.47
N THR A 447 -8.83 22.55 10.05
CA THR A 447 -9.95 23.43 10.34
C THR A 447 -10.05 24.46 9.23
N ASP A 448 -11.20 24.56 8.61
CA ASP A 448 -11.49 25.61 7.65
C ASP A 448 -11.62 26.94 8.42
N LEU A 449 -10.75 27.88 8.10
CA LEU A 449 -10.67 29.17 8.79
C LEU A 449 -11.87 30.09 8.51
N GLU A 450 -12.56 29.88 7.38
CA GLU A 450 -13.73 30.69 7.01
C GLU A 450 -15.01 30.18 7.69
N SER A 451 -15.24 28.88 7.62
CA SER A 451 -16.44 28.24 8.19
C SER A 451 -16.27 27.81 9.66
N GLY A 452 -15.03 27.67 10.12
CA GLY A 452 -14.73 27.13 11.45
C GLY A 452 -14.98 25.62 11.57
N GLN A 453 -15.32 24.95 10.46
CA GLN A 453 -15.60 23.51 10.44
C GLN A 453 -14.31 22.68 10.45
N THR A 454 -14.37 21.53 11.09
CA THR A 454 -13.31 20.52 10.99
C THR A 454 -13.55 19.69 9.74
N ILE A 455 -12.59 19.72 8.83
CA ILE A 455 -12.59 18.96 7.58
C ILE A 455 -11.66 17.76 7.72
N ILE A 456 -12.18 16.59 7.42
CA ILE A 456 -11.37 15.37 7.30
C ILE A 456 -11.29 14.95 5.84
N SER A 457 -10.13 14.43 5.43
CA SER A 457 -9.82 14.09 4.05
C SER A 457 -9.28 12.67 3.96
N GLY A 458 -9.67 11.93 2.95
CA GLY A 458 -9.27 10.53 2.78
C GLY A 458 -9.28 10.06 1.33
N MET A 459 -9.00 8.77 1.14
CA MET A 459 -8.82 8.13 -0.17
C MET A 459 -10.14 7.71 -0.82
N GLY A 460 -11.22 7.56 -0.05
CA GLY A 460 -12.51 7.14 -0.54
C GLY A 460 -13.61 7.28 0.52
N GLU A 461 -14.87 7.07 0.12
CA GLU A 461 -16.02 7.16 1.04
C GLU A 461 -15.93 6.14 2.16
N LEU A 462 -15.60 4.88 1.84
CA LEU A 462 -15.47 3.82 2.82
C LEU A 462 -14.34 4.10 3.81
N HIS A 463 -13.22 4.66 3.34
CA HIS A 463 -12.10 5.06 4.20
C HIS A 463 -12.56 6.06 5.27
N LEU A 464 -13.24 7.13 4.88
CA LEU A 464 -13.72 8.15 5.82
C LEU A 464 -14.85 7.63 6.72
N GLU A 465 -15.74 6.78 6.19
CA GLU A 465 -16.79 6.12 6.97
C GLU A 465 -16.21 5.27 8.10
N VAL A 466 -15.19 4.44 7.79
CA VAL A 466 -14.50 3.62 8.79
C VAL A 466 -13.88 4.48 9.88
N LEU A 467 -13.21 5.58 9.51
CA LEU A 467 -12.56 6.47 10.48
C LEU A 467 -13.56 7.19 11.39
N VAL A 468 -14.69 7.63 10.84
CA VAL A 468 -15.78 8.23 11.64
C VAL A 468 -16.40 7.20 12.59
N GLU A 469 -16.58 5.97 12.13
CA GLU A 469 -17.10 4.89 12.98
C GLU A 469 -16.11 4.50 14.07
N ARG A 470 -14.80 4.45 13.77
CA ARG A 470 -13.74 4.27 14.78
C ARG A 470 -13.76 5.38 15.83
N MET A 471 -13.95 6.63 15.40
CA MET A 471 -14.07 7.76 16.32
C MET A 471 -15.22 7.56 17.32
N LYS A 472 -16.35 7.02 16.85
CA LYS A 472 -17.49 6.69 17.70
C LYS A 472 -17.21 5.50 18.64
N ARG A 473 -16.69 4.39 18.13
CA ARG A 473 -16.52 3.14 18.89
C ARG A 473 -15.34 3.20 19.86
N GLU A 474 -14.17 3.67 19.38
CA GLU A 474 -12.93 3.62 20.15
C GLU A 474 -12.78 4.83 21.10
N PHE A 475 -13.31 6.00 20.70
CA PHE A 475 -13.13 7.25 21.44
C PHE A 475 -14.43 7.78 22.08
N SER A 476 -15.54 7.10 21.84
CA SER A 476 -16.88 7.54 22.34
C SER A 476 -17.21 8.98 21.94
N VAL A 477 -16.95 9.33 20.69
CA VAL A 477 -17.22 10.65 20.11
C VAL A 477 -18.30 10.52 19.04
N GLU A 478 -19.40 11.24 19.20
CA GLU A 478 -20.42 11.35 18.17
C GLU A 478 -20.27 12.66 17.40
N ALA A 479 -20.26 12.56 16.07
CA ALA A 479 -20.19 13.70 15.17
C ALA A 479 -21.30 13.68 14.13
N ASN A 480 -21.71 14.87 13.69
CA ASN A 480 -22.48 15.04 12.46
C ASN A 480 -21.52 15.06 11.28
N VAL A 481 -21.87 14.33 10.25
CA VAL A 481 -21.04 14.19 9.05
C VAL A 481 -21.72 14.88 7.89
N GLY A 482 -21.01 15.78 7.24
CA GLY A 482 -21.46 16.46 6.03
C GLY A 482 -21.38 15.59 4.78
N ALA A 483 -21.93 16.06 3.67
CA ALA A 483 -21.82 15.38 2.39
C ALA A 483 -20.36 15.38 1.89
N PRO A 484 -19.91 14.30 1.21
CA PRO A 484 -18.58 14.26 0.62
C PRO A 484 -18.37 15.36 -0.43
N GLN A 485 -17.19 15.94 -0.42
CA GLN A 485 -16.78 16.94 -1.40
C GLN A 485 -15.50 16.53 -2.09
N VAL A 486 -15.37 16.92 -3.36
CA VAL A 486 -14.19 16.60 -4.18
C VAL A 486 -13.03 17.53 -3.83
N ALA A 487 -11.84 16.98 -3.71
CA ALA A 487 -10.60 17.72 -3.58
C ALA A 487 -10.11 18.20 -4.96
N TYR A 488 -10.63 19.33 -5.41
CA TYR A 488 -10.14 19.99 -6.61
C TYR A 488 -8.73 20.55 -6.41
N ARG A 489 -8.04 20.83 -7.53
CA ARG A 489 -6.72 21.49 -7.56
C ARG A 489 -6.76 22.63 -8.58
N GLU A 490 -5.78 23.52 -8.51
CA GLU A 490 -5.57 24.57 -9.51
C GLU A 490 -4.22 24.38 -10.18
N ALA A 491 -4.13 24.70 -11.47
CA ALA A 491 -2.90 24.71 -12.23
C ALA A 491 -2.91 25.87 -13.21
N ILE A 492 -1.78 26.11 -13.88
CA ILE A 492 -1.64 27.16 -14.91
C ILE A 492 -1.30 26.56 -16.27
N ARG A 493 -1.66 27.28 -17.33
CA ARG A 493 -1.37 26.85 -18.70
C ARG A 493 -0.28 27.63 -19.39
N LYS A 494 0.02 28.85 -18.94
CA LYS A 494 0.94 29.77 -19.61
C LYS A 494 2.06 30.20 -18.66
N MET A 495 3.21 30.42 -19.24
CA MET A 495 4.32 31.07 -18.59
C MET A 495 4.06 32.59 -18.53
N VAL A 496 4.35 33.18 -17.40
CA VAL A 496 4.29 34.64 -17.18
C VAL A 496 5.47 35.10 -16.34
N GLU A 497 5.87 36.35 -16.59
CA GLU A 497 6.81 37.07 -15.75
C GLU A 497 6.07 38.17 -15.03
N VAL A 498 6.25 38.26 -13.73
CA VAL A 498 5.50 39.21 -12.86
C VAL A 498 6.40 39.85 -11.82
N GLU A 499 6.05 41.08 -11.50
CA GLU A 499 6.60 41.80 -10.39
C GLU A 499 5.78 41.56 -9.12
N GLY A 500 6.46 41.23 -8.01
CA GLY A 500 5.89 41.21 -6.67
C GLY A 500 6.54 42.29 -5.82
N LYS A 501 5.75 43.27 -5.37
CA LYS A 501 6.28 44.38 -4.59
C LYS A 501 5.44 44.63 -3.36
N PHE A 502 6.09 44.62 -2.21
CA PHE A 502 5.47 44.95 -0.93
C PHE A 502 6.20 46.12 -0.29
N VAL A 503 5.46 47.23 -0.11
CA VAL A 503 5.98 48.43 0.54
C VAL A 503 4.95 48.85 1.60
N LYS A 504 5.40 48.96 2.84
CA LYS A 504 4.59 49.47 3.93
C LYS A 504 5.42 50.46 4.75
N GLN A 505 4.92 51.68 4.86
CA GLN A 505 5.48 52.73 5.75
C GLN A 505 4.46 52.99 6.88
N SER A 506 4.88 52.78 8.11
CA SER A 506 4.09 53.10 9.29
C SER A 506 5.04 53.72 10.30
N GLY A 507 5.03 55.02 10.48
CA GLY A 507 5.63 55.84 11.55
C GLY A 507 6.89 55.34 12.28
N GLY A 508 7.81 54.68 11.57
CA GLY A 508 9.03 54.06 12.08
C GLY A 508 9.76 53.32 10.98
N ARG A 509 10.44 52.21 11.28
CA ARG A 509 11.11 51.34 10.30
C ARG A 509 10.09 50.79 9.32
N GLY A 510 10.29 51.06 8.00
CA GLY A 510 9.42 50.59 6.93
C GLY A 510 9.56 49.10 6.65
N GLN A 511 8.76 48.58 5.72
CA GLN A 511 8.93 47.23 5.17
C GLN A 511 9.03 47.33 3.65
N PHE A 512 10.04 46.72 3.07
CA PHE A 512 10.28 46.72 1.63
C PHE A 512 10.67 45.30 1.16
N GLY A 513 9.95 44.76 0.21
CA GLY A 513 10.26 43.52 -0.50
C GLY A 513 9.91 43.68 -1.97
N HIS A 514 10.81 43.30 -2.87
CA HIS A 514 10.59 43.39 -4.31
C HIS A 514 11.24 42.22 -5.03
N VAL A 515 10.45 41.48 -5.80
CA VAL A 515 10.86 40.28 -6.52
C VAL A 515 10.31 40.29 -7.93
N TRP A 516 11.05 39.73 -8.87
CA TRP A 516 10.58 39.35 -10.18
C TRP A 516 10.54 37.86 -10.29
N LEU A 517 9.35 37.31 -10.60
CA LEU A 517 9.07 35.89 -10.66
C LEU A 517 8.70 35.49 -12.09
N LYS A 518 9.34 34.46 -12.59
CA LYS A 518 8.89 33.73 -13.77
C LYS A 518 8.10 32.51 -13.28
N ILE A 519 6.81 32.44 -13.63
CA ILE A 519 5.91 31.39 -13.24
C ILE A 519 5.56 30.61 -14.49
N GLU A 520 5.82 29.31 -14.49
CA GLU A 520 5.58 28.43 -15.65
C GLU A 520 4.95 27.11 -15.21
N PRO A 521 4.15 26.46 -16.11
CA PRO A 521 3.65 25.12 -15.84
C PRO A 521 4.80 24.14 -15.64
N ASN A 522 4.68 23.25 -14.67
CA ASN A 522 5.59 22.13 -14.50
C ASN A 522 5.00 20.86 -15.13
N GLU A 523 5.77 19.80 -15.26
CA GLU A 523 5.29 18.50 -15.71
C GLU A 523 4.27 17.94 -14.72
N THR A 524 3.24 17.30 -15.23
CA THR A 524 2.17 16.70 -14.43
C THR A 524 2.74 15.76 -13.37
N GLY A 525 2.37 15.99 -12.11
CA GLY A 525 2.80 15.18 -10.98
C GLY A 525 4.14 15.58 -10.37
N LYS A 526 4.86 16.55 -10.93
CA LYS A 526 6.12 17.06 -10.32
C LYS A 526 5.91 18.04 -9.17
N GLY A 527 4.68 18.53 -9.00
CA GLY A 527 4.37 19.47 -7.93
C GLY A 527 5.04 20.83 -8.07
N PHE A 528 5.44 21.41 -6.94
CA PHE A 528 6.07 22.73 -6.88
C PHE A 528 7.60 22.63 -7.01
N GLU A 529 8.17 23.47 -7.86
CA GLU A 529 9.62 23.61 -8.03
C GLU A 529 10.01 25.09 -7.90
N PHE A 530 10.96 25.38 -7.03
CA PHE A 530 11.53 26.72 -6.88
C PHE A 530 12.96 26.74 -7.45
N VAL A 531 13.26 27.78 -8.24
CA VAL A 531 14.58 27.99 -8.85
C VAL A 531 15.08 29.37 -8.49
N ASP A 532 16.28 29.43 -7.90
CA ASP A 532 17.03 30.66 -7.69
C ASP A 532 17.89 30.93 -8.92
N ALA A 533 17.60 32.02 -9.64
CA ALA A 533 18.34 32.47 -10.79
C ALA A 533 18.85 33.92 -10.61
N ILE A 534 18.98 34.40 -9.37
CA ILE A 534 19.45 35.75 -9.06
C ILE A 534 20.89 35.93 -9.54
N LYS A 535 21.13 37.04 -10.26
CA LYS A 535 22.44 37.45 -10.71
C LYS A 535 22.79 38.83 -10.12
N GLY A 536 24.04 38.99 -9.75
CA GLY A 536 24.55 40.31 -9.27
C GLY A 536 24.05 40.75 -7.89
N GLY A 537 23.38 39.87 -7.11
CA GLY A 537 22.94 40.17 -5.74
C GLY A 537 21.77 41.13 -5.66
N SER A 538 20.92 41.22 -6.68
CA SER A 538 19.72 42.08 -6.69
C SER A 538 18.74 41.73 -5.56
N VAL A 539 18.72 40.49 -5.12
CA VAL A 539 18.10 40.05 -3.88
C VAL A 539 19.18 39.41 -2.99
N PRO A 540 19.38 39.87 -1.75
CA PRO A 540 20.34 39.27 -0.83
C PRO A 540 20.02 37.79 -0.56
N ARG A 541 21.06 36.96 -0.47
CA ARG A 541 20.92 35.50 -0.28
C ARG A 541 20.12 35.13 0.96
N GLU A 542 20.20 35.96 2.01
CA GLU A 542 19.45 35.76 3.25
C GLU A 542 17.93 35.84 3.07
N PHE A 543 17.42 36.54 2.05
CA PHE A 543 15.98 36.70 1.79
C PHE A 543 15.43 35.68 0.77
N ILE A 544 16.26 34.93 0.06
CA ILE A 544 15.83 33.94 -0.92
C ILE A 544 15.00 32.81 -0.26
N PRO A 545 15.40 32.27 0.92
CA PRO A 545 14.56 31.31 1.63
C PRO A 545 13.17 31.88 2.05
N ALA A 546 13.12 33.16 2.36
CA ALA A 546 11.86 33.84 2.70
C ALA A 546 10.95 33.97 1.47
N VAL A 547 11.52 34.22 0.26
CA VAL A 547 10.75 34.19 -0.99
C VAL A 547 10.17 32.80 -1.24
N GLN A 548 10.98 31.77 -1.16
CA GLN A 548 10.52 30.38 -1.32
C GLN A 548 9.43 30.05 -0.33
N LYS A 549 9.60 30.37 0.94
CA LYS A 549 8.61 30.15 1.99
C LYS A 549 7.31 30.89 1.73
N GLY A 550 7.39 32.14 1.24
CA GLY A 550 6.23 32.93 0.85
C GLY A 550 5.44 32.33 -0.30
N LEU A 551 6.10 31.70 -1.26
CA LEU A 551 5.47 30.94 -2.34
C LEU A 551 4.80 29.67 -1.79
N GLU A 552 5.53 28.88 -0.99
CA GLU A 552 5.00 27.64 -0.37
C GLU A 552 3.76 27.90 0.50
N ASP A 553 3.76 28.98 1.28
CA ASP A 553 2.63 29.39 2.12
C ASP A 553 1.41 29.86 1.29
N THR A 554 1.62 30.23 0.02
CA THR A 554 0.56 30.68 -0.89
C THR A 554 -0.06 29.55 -1.71
N LEU A 555 0.71 28.50 -2.01
CA LEU A 555 0.25 27.36 -2.82
C LEU A 555 -1.05 26.70 -2.34
N PRO A 556 -1.33 26.53 -1.03
CA PRO A 556 -2.59 25.94 -0.57
C PRO A 556 -3.84 26.69 -0.96
N ASN A 557 -3.73 27.98 -1.30
CA ASN A 557 -4.84 28.86 -1.60
C ASN A 557 -4.71 29.46 -3.01
N GLY A 558 -5.23 28.76 -4.00
CA GLY A 558 -5.26 29.19 -5.39
C GLY A 558 -6.17 30.41 -5.66
N VAL A 559 -6.07 30.94 -6.86
CA VAL A 559 -6.72 32.23 -7.25
C VAL A 559 -8.09 32.05 -7.89
N LEU A 560 -8.49 30.82 -8.32
CA LEU A 560 -9.79 30.56 -8.94
C LEU A 560 -10.89 30.34 -7.91
N ALA A 561 -10.69 29.37 -7.03
CA ALA A 561 -11.68 28.95 -6.05
C ALA A 561 -11.03 28.59 -4.69
N GLY A 562 -9.76 28.96 -4.50
CA GLY A 562 -9.02 28.71 -3.28
C GLY A 562 -8.54 27.27 -3.09
N PHE A 563 -8.45 26.48 -4.17
CA PHE A 563 -7.90 25.14 -4.09
C PHE A 563 -6.37 25.14 -4.21
N PRO A 564 -5.69 24.11 -3.66
CA PRO A 564 -4.24 24.03 -3.74
C PRO A 564 -3.73 24.05 -5.19
N VAL A 565 -2.67 24.82 -5.41
CA VAL A 565 -1.98 24.90 -6.71
C VAL A 565 -0.96 23.79 -6.83
N VAL A 566 -0.97 23.09 -7.97
CA VAL A 566 -0.05 21.99 -8.29
C VAL A 566 0.68 22.23 -9.60
N ASP A 567 1.77 21.51 -9.80
CA ASP A 567 2.52 21.45 -11.06
C ASP A 567 2.92 22.84 -11.59
N VAL A 568 3.56 23.61 -10.73
CA VAL A 568 4.04 24.94 -11.03
C VAL A 568 5.53 25.08 -10.69
N LYS A 569 6.27 25.69 -11.61
CA LYS A 569 7.68 26.05 -11.43
C LYS A 569 7.79 27.56 -11.33
N VAL A 570 8.45 28.03 -10.28
CA VAL A 570 8.67 29.46 -10.03
C VAL A 570 10.17 29.73 -9.99
N THR A 571 10.62 30.62 -10.86
CA THR A 571 12.01 31.09 -10.91
C THR A 571 12.08 32.51 -10.40
N LEU A 572 12.82 32.71 -9.34
CA LEU A 572 13.22 34.07 -8.88
C LEU A 572 14.41 34.51 -9.68
N PHE A 573 14.25 35.50 -10.56
CA PHE A 573 15.34 35.92 -11.48
C PHE A 573 15.84 37.35 -11.28
N ASP A 574 15.05 38.23 -10.61
CA ASP A 574 15.44 39.60 -10.31
C ASP A 574 14.66 40.13 -9.09
N GLY A 575 15.01 41.32 -8.65
CA GLY A 575 14.36 42.02 -7.55
C GLY A 575 15.16 43.25 -7.12
N SER A 576 14.77 43.82 -6.00
CA SER A 576 15.55 44.87 -5.33
C SER A 576 15.31 44.85 -3.82
N TYR A 577 16.22 45.43 -3.09
CA TYR A 577 16.13 45.56 -1.64
C TYR A 577 16.42 46.98 -1.17
N HIS A 578 16.05 47.26 0.07
CA HIS A 578 16.38 48.51 0.72
C HIS A 578 17.17 48.21 2.00
N ASP A 579 18.34 48.84 2.17
CA ASP A 579 19.30 48.52 3.23
C ASP A 579 18.70 48.56 4.65
N VAL A 580 17.68 49.38 4.89
CA VAL A 580 17.07 49.58 6.21
C VAL A 580 15.73 48.87 6.35
N ASP A 581 14.89 48.89 5.30
CA ASP A 581 13.48 48.49 5.35
C ASP A 581 13.23 47.07 4.84
N SER A 582 14.20 46.40 4.23
CA SER A 582 14.06 45.02 3.79
C SER A 582 14.17 44.06 4.96
N ASN A 583 13.28 43.09 4.97
CA ASN A 583 13.24 42.01 5.94
C ASN A 583 12.55 40.77 5.34
N GLU A 584 12.69 39.63 6.00
CA GLU A 584 12.12 38.33 5.56
C GLU A 584 10.59 38.40 5.32
N ASN A 585 9.84 39.04 6.22
CA ASN A 585 8.39 39.16 6.08
C ASN A 585 7.98 39.96 4.85
N ALA A 586 8.72 41.07 4.52
CA ALA A 586 8.44 41.85 3.35
C ALA A 586 8.69 41.05 2.05
N PHE A 587 9.73 40.24 2.01
CA PHE A 587 9.99 39.37 0.87
C PHE A 587 9.00 38.23 0.75
N LYS A 588 8.54 37.63 1.87
CA LYS A 588 7.42 36.66 1.88
C LYS A 588 6.14 37.27 1.28
N MET A 589 5.79 38.47 1.71
CA MET A 589 4.60 39.17 1.21
C MET A 589 4.73 39.52 -0.27
N ALA A 590 5.90 40.02 -0.69
CA ALA A 590 6.18 40.36 -2.09
C ALA A 590 6.08 39.11 -2.99
N ALA A 591 6.63 38.00 -2.56
CA ALA A 591 6.53 36.71 -3.26
C ALA A 591 5.08 36.23 -3.39
N SER A 592 4.32 36.26 -2.28
CA SER A 592 2.92 35.86 -2.28
C SER A 592 2.07 36.75 -3.21
N MET A 593 2.25 38.05 -3.15
CA MET A 593 1.51 39.01 -4.01
C MET A 593 1.85 38.80 -5.50
N GLY A 594 3.15 38.69 -5.83
CA GLY A 594 3.59 38.43 -7.18
C GLY A 594 3.09 37.10 -7.72
N PHE A 595 3.13 36.05 -6.91
CA PHE A 595 2.63 34.76 -7.29
C PHE A 595 1.11 34.77 -7.58
N LYS A 596 0.30 35.37 -6.71
CA LYS A 596 -1.14 35.48 -6.92
C LYS A 596 -1.49 36.27 -8.19
N ASP A 597 -0.79 37.38 -8.44
CA ASP A 597 -0.97 38.16 -9.66
C ASP A 597 -0.56 37.39 -10.92
N GLY A 598 0.58 36.67 -10.82
CA GLY A 598 1.07 35.82 -11.89
C GLY A 598 0.11 34.67 -12.22
N MET A 599 -0.40 34.00 -11.21
CA MET A 599 -1.40 32.94 -11.37
C MET A 599 -2.65 33.42 -12.13
N ARG A 600 -3.17 34.61 -11.81
CA ARG A 600 -4.32 35.17 -12.53
C ARG A 600 -4.03 35.43 -14.01
N LYS A 601 -2.80 35.83 -14.34
CA LYS A 601 -2.35 36.11 -15.72
C LYS A 601 -1.96 34.84 -16.51
N ALA A 602 -1.61 33.76 -15.80
CA ALA A 602 -1.09 32.53 -16.38
C ALA A 602 -2.17 31.56 -16.90
N SER A 603 -3.40 32.02 -17.09
CA SER A 603 -4.54 31.21 -17.49
C SER A 603 -4.76 30.03 -16.54
N PRO A 604 -5.17 30.32 -15.31
CA PRO A 604 -5.40 29.29 -14.31
C PRO A 604 -6.59 28.40 -14.68
N VAL A 605 -6.48 27.12 -14.35
CA VAL A 605 -7.51 26.09 -14.62
C VAL A 605 -7.78 25.29 -13.36
N LEU A 606 -9.04 24.80 -13.25
CA LEU A 606 -9.45 23.87 -12.21
C LEU A 606 -9.15 22.44 -12.66
N LEU A 607 -8.56 21.65 -11.78
CA LEU A 607 -8.33 20.23 -11.98
C LEU A 607 -9.27 19.41 -11.12
N GLU A 608 -9.85 18.36 -11.71
CA GLU A 608 -10.69 17.38 -11.03
C GLU A 608 -10.01 16.00 -10.99
N PRO A 609 -10.21 15.22 -9.89
CA PRO A 609 -9.65 13.88 -9.80
C PRO A 609 -10.45 12.92 -10.70
N MET A 610 -9.73 12.14 -11.50
CA MET A 610 -10.24 11.07 -12.33
C MET A 610 -10.01 9.73 -11.67
N MET A 611 -11.05 8.92 -11.64
CA MET A 611 -11.03 7.58 -11.09
C MET A 611 -10.94 6.54 -12.21
N SER A 612 -10.10 5.54 -12.03
CA SER A 612 -10.14 4.32 -12.82
C SER A 612 -11.25 3.44 -12.25
N VAL A 613 -12.28 3.21 -13.02
CA VAL A 613 -13.46 2.43 -12.61
C VAL A 613 -13.52 1.16 -13.44
N GLU A 614 -13.68 0.03 -12.78
CA GLU A 614 -13.92 -1.26 -13.42
C GLU A 614 -15.20 -1.85 -12.87
N VAL A 615 -16.12 -2.18 -13.78
CA VAL A 615 -17.42 -2.75 -13.44
C VAL A 615 -17.51 -4.16 -13.96
N GLU A 616 -17.66 -5.12 -13.06
CA GLU A 616 -17.96 -6.51 -13.39
C GLU A 616 -19.46 -6.70 -13.49
N THR A 617 -19.94 -7.10 -14.66
CA THR A 617 -21.38 -7.22 -14.93
C THR A 617 -21.69 -8.43 -15.81
N PRO A 618 -22.86 -9.09 -15.61
CA PRO A 618 -23.38 -10.02 -16.61
C PRO A 618 -23.53 -9.36 -17.97
N GLU A 619 -23.37 -10.13 -19.04
CA GLU A 619 -23.41 -9.64 -20.43
C GLU A 619 -24.67 -8.84 -20.74
N ASP A 620 -25.82 -9.27 -20.22
CA ASP A 620 -27.13 -8.63 -20.41
C ASP A 620 -27.19 -7.18 -19.93
N TYR A 621 -26.38 -6.81 -18.93
CA TYR A 621 -26.35 -5.45 -18.37
C TYR A 621 -25.20 -4.58 -18.88
N THR A 622 -24.34 -5.10 -19.75
CA THR A 622 -23.15 -4.38 -20.24
C THR A 622 -23.51 -3.04 -20.88
N GLY A 623 -24.53 -3.03 -21.74
CA GLY A 623 -25.01 -1.79 -22.38
C GLY A 623 -25.54 -0.77 -21.36
N THR A 624 -26.25 -1.22 -20.35
CA THR A 624 -26.77 -0.37 -19.27
C THR A 624 -25.63 0.24 -18.45
N VAL A 625 -24.63 -0.56 -18.09
CA VAL A 625 -23.44 -0.11 -17.35
C VAL A 625 -22.64 0.91 -18.16
N MET A 626 -22.37 0.63 -19.44
CA MET A 626 -21.67 1.57 -20.33
C MET A 626 -22.43 2.88 -20.51
N GLY A 627 -23.75 2.81 -20.67
CA GLY A 627 -24.60 3.99 -20.76
C GLY A 627 -24.58 4.84 -19.49
N ASP A 628 -24.65 4.21 -18.33
CA ASP A 628 -24.58 4.92 -17.04
C ASP A 628 -23.21 5.56 -16.83
N LEU A 629 -22.11 4.85 -17.06
CA LEU A 629 -20.76 5.41 -16.96
C LEU A 629 -20.56 6.59 -17.93
N SER A 630 -21.06 6.48 -19.15
CA SER A 630 -21.00 7.57 -20.13
C SER A 630 -21.83 8.79 -19.67
N SER A 631 -23.00 8.58 -19.08
CA SER A 631 -23.82 9.66 -18.52
C SER A 631 -23.13 10.40 -17.37
N ARG A 632 -22.21 9.72 -16.68
CA ARG A 632 -21.35 10.26 -15.60
C ARG A 632 -20.06 10.89 -16.12
N ARG A 633 -20.03 11.33 -17.36
CA ARG A 633 -18.83 11.86 -18.03
C ARG A 633 -17.66 10.86 -18.09
N GLY A 634 -17.96 9.57 -17.95
CA GLY A 634 -16.98 8.51 -18.01
C GLY A 634 -16.51 8.25 -19.45
N MET A 635 -15.22 8.06 -19.61
CA MET A 635 -14.61 7.59 -20.84
C MET A 635 -14.34 6.09 -20.74
N VAL A 636 -15.14 5.30 -21.45
CA VAL A 636 -14.94 3.84 -21.52
C VAL A 636 -13.63 3.57 -22.26
N GLN A 637 -12.71 2.87 -21.60
CA GLN A 637 -11.38 2.55 -22.12
C GLN A 637 -11.35 1.19 -22.82
N GLY A 638 -12.22 0.27 -22.42
CA GLY A 638 -12.29 -1.06 -22.98
C GLY A 638 -13.21 -1.99 -22.21
N MET A 639 -13.31 -3.20 -22.71
CA MET A 639 -14.03 -4.29 -22.07
C MET A 639 -13.21 -5.58 -22.16
N ASP A 640 -13.22 -6.35 -21.08
CA ASP A 640 -12.65 -7.69 -21.04
C ASP A 640 -13.77 -8.71 -20.79
N ASP A 641 -13.58 -9.93 -21.29
CA ASP A 641 -14.50 -11.03 -21.03
C ASP A 641 -14.24 -11.60 -19.62
N MET A 642 -15.32 -11.84 -18.89
CA MET A 642 -15.28 -12.60 -17.65
C MET A 642 -15.48 -14.08 -17.95
N ILE A 643 -14.73 -14.90 -17.21
CA ILE A 643 -14.91 -16.34 -17.28
C ILE A 643 -16.13 -16.71 -16.44
N GLY A 644 -17.00 -17.51 -17.02
CA GLY A 644 -18.32 -17.82 -16.47
C GLY A 644 -19.47 -16.99 -17.03
N GLY A 645 -19.16 -16.12 -18.02
CA GLY A 645 -20.15 -15.29 -18.73
C GLY A 645 -20.37 -13.95 -18.05
N GLY A 646 -19.88 -12.89 -18.67
CA GLY A 646 -19.97 -11.51 -18.21
C GLY A 646 -18.86 -10.67 -18.79
N LYS A 647 -18.86 -9.39 -18.49
CA LYS A 647 -17.91 -8.39 -19.00
C LYS A 647 -17.33 -7.57 -17.84
N ILE A 648 -16.08 -7.17 -17.99
CA ILE A 648 -15.46 -6.13 -17.18
C ILE A 648 -15.42 -4.87 -18.03
N VAL A 649 -16.16 -3.86 -17.64
CA VAL A 649 -16.17 -2.55 -18.29
C VAL A 649 -15.16 -1.65 -17.58
N LYS A 650 -14.16 -1.16 -18.30
CA LYS A 650 -13.14 -0.24 -17.80
C LYS A 650 -13.42 1.17 -18.25
N ALA A 651 -13.44 2.13 -17.34
CA ALA A 651 -13.69 3.52 -17.65
C ALA A 651 -12.87 4.46 -16.74
N GLU A 652 -12.62 5.67 -17.26
CA GLU A 652 -12.15 6.80 -16.44
C GLU A 652 -13.32 7.74 -16.19
N VAL A 653 -13.65 7.96 -14.93
CA VAL A 653 -14.81 8.75 -14.53
C VAL A 653 -14.39 9.80 -13.49
N PRO A 654 -14.86 11.06 -13.61
CA PRO A 654 -14.62 12.06 -12.57
C PRO A 654 -15.20 11.62 -11.22
N LEU A 655 -14.45 11.80 -10.13
CA LEU A 655 -14.90 11.41 -8.79
C LEU A 655 -16.23 12.05 -8.40
N ALA A 656 -16.46 13.31 -8.81
CA ALA A 656 -17.71 14.02 -8.52
C ALA A 656 -18.97 13.28 -9.03
N GLU A 657 -18.84 12.50 -10.09
CA GLU A 657 -19.94 11.75 -10.70
C GLU A 657 -20.12 10.34 -10.08
N MET A 658 -19.20 9.91 -9.25
CA MET A 658 -19.19 8.57 -8.68
C MET A 658 -19.89 8.46 -7.32
N PHE A 659 -20.19 9.58 -6.67
CA PHE A 659 -20.96 9.55 -5.41
C PHE A 659 -22.31 8.87 -5.60
N GLY A 660 -22.63 7.92 -4.73
CA GLY A 660 -23.85 7.13 -4.82
C GLY A 660 -23.89 6.09 -5.95
N TYR A 661 -22.79 5.87 -6.67
CA TYR A 661 -22.74 4.93 -7.78
C TYR A 661 -23.06 3.48 -7.38
N SER A 662 -22.65 3.05 -6.20
CA SER A 662 -22.96 1.72 -5.68
C SER A 662 -24.48 1.43 -5.69
N THR A 663 -25.28 2.38 -5.23
CA THR A 663 -26.74 2.26 -5.18
C THR A 663 -27.32 2.26 -6.59
N ALA A 664 -26.85 3.16 -7.47
CA ALA A 664 -27.29 3.24 -8.85
C ALA A 664 -27.00 1.94 -9.63
N LEU A 665 -25.77 1.41 -9.48
CA LEU A 665 -25.34 0.19 -10.14
C LEU A 665 -26.18 -1.03 -9.67
N ARG A 666 -26.40 -1.17 -8.37
CA ARG A 666 -27.24 -2.25 -7.82
C ARG A 666 -28.66 -2.18 -8.37
N SER A 667 -29.26 -1.00 -8.43
CA SER A 667 -30.61 -0.81 -8.99
C SER A 667 -30.67 -1.14 -10.47
N ALA A 668 -29.67 -0.70 -11.26
CA ALA A 668 -29.61 -0.92 -12.69
C ALA A 668 -29.36 -2.38 -13.10
N THR A 669 -28.69 -3.17 -12.24
CA THR A 669 -28.24 -4.53 -12.55
C THR A 669 -28.86 -5.59 -11.65
N GLN A 670 -29.90 -5.23 -10.89
CA GLN A 670 -30.58 -6.14 -9.93
C GLN A 670 -29.60 -6.76 -8.91
N GLY A 671 -28.57 -6.00 -8.50
CA GLY A 671 -27.56 -6.46 -7.57
C GLY A 671 -26.52 -7.42 -8.15
N ARG A 672 -26.51 -7.63 -9.48
CA ARG A 672 -25.63 -8.62 -10.14
C ARG A 672 -24.28 -8.04 -10.57
N ALA A 673 -24.11 -6.72 -10.60
CA ALA A 673 -22.85 -6.09 -10.93
C ALA A 673 -22.15 -5.60 -9.67
N THR A 674 -20.83 -5.64 -9.72
CA THR A 674 -19.92 -5.06 -8.71
C THR A 674 -18.96 -4.10 -9.39
N TYR A 675 -18.40 -3.17 -8.64
CA TYR A 675 -17.40 -2.25 -9.19
C TYR A 675 -16.26 -2.03 -8.21
N THR A 676 -15.13 -1.63 -8.79
CA THR A 676 -13.98 -1.12 -8.06
C THR A 676 -13.61 0.23 -8.63
N MET A 677 -13.05 1.09 -7.80
CA MET A 677 -12.69 2.44 -8.17
C MET A 677 -11.40 2.83 -7.45
N GLU A 678 -10.42 3.36 -8.19
CA GLU A 678 -9.18 3.89 -7.63
C GLU A 678 -8.83 5.24 -8.26
N PHE A 679 -8.14 6.10 -7.49
CA PHE A 679 -7.63 7.35 -8.02
C PHE A 679 -6.58 7.10 -9.11
N LYS A 680 -6.70 7.77 -10.26
CA LYS A 680 -5.77 7.64 -11.37
C LYS A 680 -4.89 8.88 -11.56
N HIS A 681 -5.49 10.02 -11.82
CA HIS A 681 -4.81 11.29 -12.04
C HIS A 681 -5.77 12.48 -11.91
N TYR A 682 -5.23 13.67 -11.88
CA TYR A 682 -5.99 14.90 -12.04
C TYR A 682 -6.05 15.30 -13.53
N THR A 683 -7.20 15.80 -13.96
CA THR A 683 -7.38 16.38 -15.31
C THR A 683 -8.13 17.70 -15.23
N GLU A 684 -8.06 18.49 -16.28
CA GLU A 684 -8.77 19.76 -16.34
C GLU A 684 -10.29 19.55 -16.35
N ALA A 685 -10.98 20.22 -15.42
CA ALA A 685 -12.42 20.20 -15.35
C ALA A 685 -13.03 20.96 -16.54
N PRO A 686 -14.12 20.45 -17.14
CA PRO A 686 -14.86 21.18 -18.14
C PRO A 686 -15.32 22.55 -17.63
N LYS A 687 -15.44 23.53 -18.52
CA LYS A 687 -15.74 24.90 -18.17
C LYS A 687 -17.02 25.06 -17.33
N ASN A 688 -18.08 24.34 -17.68
CA ASN A 688 -19.34 24.34 -16.93
C ASN A 688 -19.17 23.79 -15.50
N VAL A 689 -18.35 22.77 -15.32
CA VAL A 689 -18.05 22.20 -13.98
C VAL A 689 -17.21 23.18 -13.17
N ALA A 690 -16.17 23.77 -13.79
CA ALA A 690 -15.32 24.75 -13.14
C ALA A 690 -16.14 25.98 -12.68
N GLU A 691 -17.05 26.49 -13.53
CA GLU A 691 -17.94 27.60 -13.21
C GLU A 691 -18.90 27.26 -12.05
N ALA A 692 -19.47 26.04 -12.05
CA ALA A 692 -20.35 25.59 -10.98
C ALA A 692 -19.58 25.50 -9.64
N VAL A 693 -18.39 24.93 -9.64
CA VAL A 693 -17.54 24.82 -8.45
C VAL A 693 -17.11 26.19 -7.92
N MET A 694 -16.69 27.09 -8.81
CA MET A 694 -16.33 28.47 -8.44
C MET A 694 -17.52 29.26 -7.87
N SER A 695 -18.73 29.02 -8.40
CA SER A 695 -19.93 29.70 -7.93
C SER A 695 -20.40 29.20 -6.56
N SER A 696 -20.22 27.93 -6.26
CA SER A 696 -20.58 27.34 -4.96
C SER A 696 -19.69 27.80 -3.79
N ARG A 697 -18.52 28.37 -4.10
CA ARG A 697 -17.55 28.90 -3.10
C ARG A 697 -17.54 30.42 -2.96
N LYS A 698 -18.34 31.16 -3.76
CA LYS A 698 -18.61 32.58 -3.55
C LYS A 698 -19.78 32.78 -2.57
#